data_7e25387f5fbf76759c285da3673a5cb2
#
_entry.id   7e25387f5fbf76759c285da3673a5cb2
#
_cell.length_a   1.000
_cell.length_b   1.000
_cell.length_c   1.000
_cell.angle_alpha   90.00
_cell.angle_beta   90.00
_cell.angle_gamma   90.00
#
_symmetry.space_group_name_H-M   'P 1'
#
loop_
_entity.id
_entity.type
_entity.pdbx_description
1 polymer ?
#
loop_
_entity_poly.entity_id
_entity_poly.type
_entity_poly.pdbx_seq_one_letter_code
_entity_poly.pdbx_strand_id
1 'polypeptide(L)'
;MEQATAGILALYALLGLTILALWLRHQSVLRQRDKMMNKMGNLQTDLSVTTQRLDLLSRGVDTILGETPQVHNLLGVHRKLESAENLLFDQGVAVSSSESCAIATHAAKAILEKHPGLDADEADAGSLPGLLPLVERLDAILTEAEMKAEDLELNGNEHRLLGELFHAIERGERAADSYRMANSLDPEDASSLRSLSLIQRDSGDLDSLDRTLERLLAIDPDDIAVLAEQSVLLVGTDPERLRRNKTRLMALGEEVGETEEESELSEIAVRAHEARLSTDPRELDPSDAARLVEKSAKLFMMGEAGAALEAATLAIKADEENGAARLLHAKILAAGEGRSKEALQSIRGAHALGEYTVILESEILENEGRLDASRAVLEEWLETNPEDAEARSRLSLVMLKAGAIDWSRKVLEEAPPICWESSSMHVMEGRLHLHDAEYHRDAHGVHDQIMILDALVSFDAAIEHDRESGRAWLGRAKALRYQESYNEAEVALVRARRLIPNHPSIALEEALLCVENGKLDQANTHIAEAATLLHNHSAVPFVRGLIAAKQGRLAESQTLFSKVLEMEPDHIRARLNRCSASLLKEDLEIALDDADYILARAPDFLLARQRRAEILMNIGDWEEAEAELRRLLERRQEHVMALVHLGTCLNAMEKAEQAERPLNKALQIDPRNSDAWYQRGLLYLDFGRGDEALSDFESAAKHDTKHIDARLMIAAIHHEGDSSELAAASWRKVLDIDPQHRIARRRLEECKDQGTARGGILQPED
;
A
#
# COMPACT_ATOMS: atom_id res chain seq x y z
N MET A 1 11.27 -10.80 64.78
CA MET A 1 11.91 -9.51 64.37
C MET A 1 12.89 -9.70 63.21
N GLU A 2 13.70 -10.73 63.20
CA GLU A 2 14.71 -10.96 62.11
C GLU A 2 14.10 -11.19 60.72
N GLN A 3 12.94 -11.88 60.62
CA GLN A 3 12.28 -12.11 59.31
C GLN A 3 11.66 -10.83 58.74
N ALA A 4 11.18 -9.90 59.57
CA ALA A 4 10.63 -8.62 59.14
C ALA A 4 11.73 -7.65 58.63
N THR A 5 12.93 -7.68 59.28
CA THR A 5 14.05 -6.87 58.86
C THR A 5 14.69 -7.39 57.55
N ALA A 6 14.69 -8.72 57.34
CA ALA A 6 15.15 -9.30 56.05
C ALA A 6 14.18 -8.94 54.88
N GLY A 7 12.88 -8.92 55.11
CA GLY A 7 11.87 -8.51 54.13
C GLY A 7 12.00 -7.03 53.75
N ILE A 8 12.25 -6.15 54.73
CA ILE A 8 12.46 -4.72 54.46
C ILE A 8 13.76 -4.47 53.69
N LEU A 9 14.84 -5.18 54.00
CA LEU A 9 16.13 -5.12 53.29
C LEU A 9 15.98 -5.60 51.83
N ALA A 10 15.21 -6.66 51.60
CA ALA A 10 14.92 -7.16 50.23
C ALA A 10 14.11 -6.13 49.44
N LEU A 11 13.15 -5.46 50.06
CA LEU A 11 12.35 -4.43 49.40
C LEU A 11 13.18 -3.19 49.03
N TYR A 12 14.10 -2.77 49.90
CA TYR A 12 15.06 -1.68 49.57
C TYR A 12 16.05 -2.09 48.47
N ALA A 13 16.48 -3.34 48.44
CA ALA A 13 17.36 -3.84 47.35
C ALA A 13 16.60 -3.85 46.02
N LEU A 14 15.33 -4.27 46.00
CA LEU A 14 14.48 -4.26 44.80
C LEU A 14 14.18 -2.83 44.32
N LEU A 15 13.91 -1.92 45.25
CA LEU A 15 13.71 -0.51 44.93
C LEU A 15 15.01 0.13 44.38
N GLY A 16 16.16 -0.22 44.93
CA GLY A 16 17.46 0.21 44.44
C GLY A 16 17.76 -0.29 43.03
N LEU A 17 17.41 -1.56 42.72
CA LEU A 17 17.56 -2.12 41.39
C LEU A 17 16.63 -1.49 40.35
N THR A 18 15.37 -1.18 40.72
CA THR A 18 14.44 -0.48 39.84
C THR A 18 14.87 0.96 39.55
N ILE A 19 15.36 1.68 40.57
CA ILE A 19 15.92 3.04 40.40
C ILE A 19 17.17 2.99 39.51
N LEU A 20 18.02 2.01 39.69
CA LEU A 20 19.22 1.82 38.85
C LEU A 20 18.83 1.50 37.39
N ALA A 21 17.85 0.65 37.16
CA ALA A 21 17.35 0.32 35.83
C ALA A 21 16.73 1.54 35.14
N LEU A 22 15.94 2.33 35.86
CA LEU A 22 15.37 3.58 35.35
C LEU A 22 16.46 4.60 35.04
N TRP A 23 17.49 4.70 35.89
CA TRP A 23 18.63 5.58 35.66
C TRP A 23 19.45 5.16 34.42
N LEU A 24 19.71 3.86 34.24
CA LEU A 24 20.40 3.32 33.07
C LEU A 24 19.60 3.57 31.79
N ARG A 25 18.26 3.37 31.84
CA ARG A 25 17.38 3.69 30.73
C ARG A 25 17.38 5.19 30.40
N HIS A 26 17.37 6.04 31.40
CA HIS A 26 17.47 7.49 31.22
C HIS A 26 18.81 7.89 30.60
N GLN A 27 19.92 7.28 31.03
CA GLN A 27 21.24 7.50 30.44
C GLN A 27 21.33 7.01 28.99
N SER A 28 20.63 5.92 28.64
CA SER A 28 20.51 5.45 27.25
C SER A 28 19.78 6.46 26.36
N VAL A 29 18.65 6.99 26.83
CA VAL A 29 17.87 8.02 26.12
C VAL A 29 18.70 9.30 25.95
N LEU A 30 19.45 9.73 26.95
CA LEU A 30 20.35 10.89 26.86
C LEU A 30 21.45 10.67 25.82
N ARG A 31 22.04 9.46 25.76
CA ARG A 31 23.06 9.13 24.75
C ARG A 31 22.48 9.10 23.34
N GLN A 32 21.26 8.63 23.16
CA GLN A 32 20.55 8.67 21.86
C GLN A 32 20.24 10.10 21.45
N ARG A 33 19.75 10.93 22.38
CA ARG A 33 19.52 12.36 22.15
C ARG A 33 20.81 13.06 21.72
N ASP A 34 21.92 12.81 22.42
CA ASP A 34 23.21 13.44 22.12
C ASP A 34 23.80 12.95 20.78
N LYS A 35 23.54 11.67 20.38
CA LYS A 35 23.84 11.17 19.03
C LYS A 35 23.00 11.88 17.97
N MET A 36 21.69 12.07 18.22
CA MET A 36 20.81 12.82 17.29
C MET A 36 21.21 14.29 17.19
N MET A 37 21.57 14.94 18.31
CA MET A 37 22.04 16.32 18.31
C MET A 37 23.35 16.47 17.55
N ASN A 38 24.28 15.49 17.68
CA ASN A 38 25.50 15.47 16.88
C ASN A 38 25.23 15.22 15.39
N LYS A 39 24.27 14.33 15.06
CA LYS A 39 23.85 14.09 13.67
C LYS A 39 23.17 15.34 13.07
N MET A 40 22.35 16.04 13.84
CA MET A 40 21.79 17.35 13.43
C MET A 40 22.87 18.42 13.27
N GLY A 41 23.86 18.47 14.15
CA GLY A 41 24.99 19.39 14.03
C GLY A 41 25.83 19.11 12.78
N ASN A 42 26.04 17.84 12.44
CA ASN A 42 26.72 17.44 11.19
C ASN A 42 25.88 17.78 9.96
N LEU A 43 24.57 17.54 9.98
CA LEU A 43 23.65 17.95 8.89
C LEU A 43 23.60 19.48 8.72
N GLN A 44 23.65 20.25 9.82
CA GLN A 44 23.73 21.70 9.74
C GLN A 44 25.09 22.18 9.18
N THR A 45 26.20 21.52 9.52
CA THR A 45 27.52 21.80 8.93
C THR A 45 27.57 21.38 7.47
N ASP A 46 27.00 20.23 7.08
CA ASP A 46 26.92 19.79 5.69
C ASP A 46 26.01 20.69 4.87
N LEU A 47 24.88 21.15 5.44
CA LEU A 47 24.00 22.13 4.81
C LEU A 47 24.71 23.48 4.66
N SER A 48 25.48 23.92 5.66
CA SER A 48 26.28 25.13 5.58
C SER A 48 27.39 25.03 4.53
N VAL A 49 28.07 23.87 4.44
CA VAL A 49 29.11 23.62 3.44
C VAL A 49 28.49 23.50 2.03
N THR A 50 27.31 22.87 1.89
CA THR A 50 26.60 22.85 0.60
C THR A 50 26.07 24.21 0.20
N THR A 51 25.58 25.01 1.16
CA THR A 51 25.17 26.41 0.90
C THR A 51 26.35 27.25 0.50
N GLN A 52 27.51 27.14 1.18
CA GLN A 52 28.74 27.80 0.78
C GLN A 52 29.30 27.33 -0.56
N ARG A 53 29.18 26.02 -0.90
CA ARG A 53 29.52 25.52 -2.23
C ARG A 53 28.56 26.00 -3.31
N LEU A 54 27.27 26.11 -3.02
CA LEU A 54 26.28 26.71 -3.91
C LEU A 54 26.54 28.21 -4.11
N ASP A 55 26.94 28.93 -3.07
CA ASP A 55 27.29 30.36 -3.13
C ASP A 55 28.62 30.59 -3.90
N LEU A 56 29.61 29.68 -3.74
CA LEU A 56 30.85 29.69 -4.52
C LEU A 56 30.62 29.26 -5.99
N LEU A 57 29.74 28.29 -6.22
CA LEU A 57 29.31 27.88 -7.58
C LEU A 57 28.47 28.98 -8.23
N SER A 58 27.59 29.65 -7.47
CA SER A 58 26.84 30.83 -7.93
C SER A 58 27.77 31.97 -8.34
N ARG A 59 28.78 32.28 -7.51
CA ARG A 59 29.80 33.33 -7.81
C ARG A 59 30.74 32.89 -8.95
N GLY A 60 31.08 31.60 -9.04
CA GLY A 60 31.86 31.06 -10.15
C GLY A 60 31.08 31.07 -11.44
N VAL A 61 29.80 30.74 -11.39
CA VAL A 61 28.83 30.82 -12.48
C VAL A 61 28.59 32.27 -12.91
N ASP A 62 28.45 33.22 -11.95
CA ASP A 62 28.33 34.66 -12.25
C ASP A 62 29.61 35.22 -12.92
N THR A 63 30.78 34.63 -12.63
CA THR A 63 32.06 35.04 -13.22
C THR A 63 32.25 34.42 -14.63
N ILE A 64 31.72 33.21 -14.85
CA ILE A 64 31.81 32.50 -16.14
C ILE A 64 30.67 32.90 -17.10
N LEU A 65 29.52 33.34 -16.56
CA LEU A 65 28.27 33.58 -17.29
C LEU A 65 27.91 35.07 -17.41
N GLY A 66 28.85 35.96 -17.20
CA GLY A 66 28.69 37.39 -17.46
C GLY A 66 28.27 37.77 -18.88
N GLU A 67 28.06 36.76 -19.76
CA GLU A 67 27.69 36.92 -21.16
C GLU A 67 26.38 36.26 -21.59
N THR A 68 25.57 35.59 -20.68
CA THR A 68 24.32 34.99 -21.13
C THR A 68 23.12 35.35 -20.26
N PRO A 69 22.13 36.07 -20.82
CA PRO A 69 20.90 36.50 -20.09
C PRO A 69 20.01 35.38 -19.53
N GLN A 70 20.17 34.16 -20.03
CA GLN A 70 19.31 33.00 -19.75
C GLN A 70 19.51 32.43 -18.36
N VAL A 71 20.71 32.50 -17.77
CA VAL A 71 20.98 31.95 -16.43
C VAL A 71 20.48 32.88 -15.32
N HIS A 72 20.46 34.20 -15.57
CA HIS A 72 19.79 35.15 -14.67
C HIS A 72 18.29 34.86 -14.52
N ASN A 73 17.64 34.37 -15.57
CA ASN A 73 16.24 33.95 -15.53
C ASN A 73 16.01 32.68 -14.70
N LEU A 74 16.90 31.69 -14.73
CA LEU A 74 16.80 30.45 -13.93
C LEU A 74 16.91 30.70 -12.42
N LEU A 75 17.87 31.51 -11.99
CA LEU A 75 18.00 31.94 -10.59
C LEU A 75 16.83 32.83 -10.16
N GLY A 76 16.31 33.66 -11.10
CA GLY A 76 15.11 34.47 -10.89
C GLY A 76 13.84 33.62 -10.74
N VAL A 77 13.72 32.55 -11.51
CA VAL A 77 12.60 31.59 -11.43
C VAL A 77 12.69 30.78 -10.14
N HIS A 78 13.87 30.30 -9.76
CA HIS A 78 14.07 29.58 -8.49
C HIS A 78 13.74 30.48 -7.28
N ARG A 79 14.21 31.72 -7.28
CA ARG A 79 13.86 32.70 -6.24
C ARG A 79 12.38 33.09 -6.22
N LYS A 80 11.71 33.15 -7.39
CA LYS A 80 10.26 33.40 -7.47
C LYS A 80 9.46 32.21 -7.00
N LEU A 81 9.88 30.96 -7.28
CA LEU A 81 9.28 29.75 -6.76
C LEU A 81 9.44 29.67 -5.24
N GLU A 82 10.63 29.95 -4.73
CA GLU A 82 10.92 29.97 -3.29
C GLU A 82 10.18 31.12 -2.56
N SER A 83 10.05 32.29 -3.20
CA SER A 83 9.24 33.40 -2.69
C SER A 83 7.73 33.11 -2.74
N ALA A 84 7.25 32.41 -3.77
CA ALA A 84 5.86 31.99 -3.87
C ALA A 84 5.51 30.96 -2.81
N GLU A 85 6.41 30.03 -2.46
CA GLU A 85 6.22 29.08 -1.36
C GLU A 85 6.15 29.74 0.00
N ASN A 86 7.06 30.68 0.26
CA ASN A 86 7.08 31.41 1.51
C ASN A 86 5.82 32.28 1.66
N LEU A 87 5.30 32.83 0.56
CA LEU A 87 4.03 33.58 0.53
C LEU A 87 2.80 32.68 0.68
N LEU A 88 2.80 31.46 0.09
CA LEU A 88 1.74 30.47 0.26
C LEU A 88 1.67 29.93 1.70
N PHE A 89 2.81 29.81 2.36
CA PHE A 89 2.88 29.34 3.74
C PHE A 89 2.48 30.43 4.76
N ASP A 90 2.87 31.70 4.51
CA ASP A 90 2.69 32.79 5.49
C ASP A 90 1.35 33.52 5.38
N GLN A 91 0.64 33.51 4.26
CA GLN A 91 -0.51 34.38 4.02
C GLN A 91 -1.81 33.70 3.59
N GLY A 92 -1.85 32.43 3.30
CA GLY A 92 -3.09 31.74 2.86
C GLY A 92 -3.71 32.32 1.58
N VAL A 93 -2.92 33.02 0.75
CA VAL A 93 -3.37 33.65 -0.49
C VAL A 93 -2.98 32.76 -1.66
N ALA A 94 -3.97 32.28 -2.40
CA ALA A 94 -3.75 31.53 -3.63
C ALA A 94 -3.09 32.41 -4.70
N VAL A 95 -1.89 32.04 -5.14
CA VAL A 95 -1.31 32.51 -6.40
C VAL A 95 -2.22 32.05 -7.52
N SER A 96 -2.53 32.86 -8.52
CA SER A 96 -3.37 32.41 -9.63
C SER A 96 -2.68 31.24 -10.35
N SER A 97 -3.40 30.19 -10.65
CA SER A 97 -2.88 28.98 -11.30
C SER A 97 -2.23 29.30 -12.66
N SER A 98 -2.68 30.31 -13.38
CA SER A 98 -2.06 30.75 -14.64
C SER A 98 -0.64 31.29 -14.45
N GLU A 99 -0.34 32.01 -13.36
CA GLU A 99 1.04 32.44 -13.05
C GLU A 99 1.94 31.28 -12.65
N SER A 100 1.42 30.33 -11.87
CA SER A 100 2.17 29.12 -11.48
C SER A 100 2.48 28.23 -12.69
N CYS A 101 1.55 28.09 -13.64
CA CYS A 101 1.77 27.32 -14.86
C CYS A 101 2.77 28.00 -15.82
N ALA A 102 2.71 29.33 -15.97
CA ALA A 102 3.70 30.06 -16.77
C ALA A 102 5.12 29.92 -16.20
N ILE A 103 5.25 29.92 -14.86
CA ILE A 103 6.52 29.68 -14.16
C ILE A 103 6.99 28.23 -14.37
N ALA A 104 6.09 27.25 -14.28
CA ALA A 104 6.38 25.84 -14.48
C ALA A 104 6.89 25.57 -15.91
N THR A 105 6.23 26.13 -16.92
CA THR A 105 6.62 25.98 -18.33
C THR A 105 7.95 26.63 -18.63
N HIS A 106 8.23 27.80 -18.06
CA HIS A 106 9.53 28.45 -18.19
C HIS A 106 10.66 27.66 -17.50
N ALA A 107 10.36 27.03 -16.36
CA ALA A 107 11.31 26.16 -15.67
C ALA A 107 11.60 24.89 -16.49
N ALA A 108 10.57 24.25 -17.07
CA ALA A 108 10.71 23.08 -17.94
C ALA A 108 11.59 23.41 -19.17
N LYS A 109 11.30 24.51 -19.86
CA LYS A 109 12.11 24.98 -20.98
C LYS A 109 13.56 25.22 -20.62
N ALA A 110 13.82 25.86 -19.49
CA ALA A 110 15.16 26.13 -19.02
C ALA A 110 15.94 24.86 -18.60
N ILE A 111 15.23 23.82 -18.12
CA ILE A 111 15.80 22.52 -17.81
C ILE A 111 16.21 21.79 -19.09
N LEU A 112 15.33 21.70 -20.07
CA LEU A 112 15.58 21.04 -21.36
C LEU A 112 16.68 21.74 -22.16
N GLU A 113 16.72 23.06 -22.21
CA GLU A 113 17.79 23.83 -22.89
C GLU A 113 19.17 23.61 -22.26
N LYS A 114 19.23 23.31 -20.93
CA LYS A 114 20.47 23.11 -20.19
C LYS A 114 21.00 21.69 -20.21
N HIS A 115 20.14 20.73 -20.51
CA HIS A 115 20.44 19.31 -20.56
C HIS A 115 19.97 18.73 -21.91
N PRO A 116 20.64 19.06 -23.04
CA PRO A 116 20.25 18.57 -24.35
C PRO A 116 20.39 17.06 -24.56
N GLY A 117 20.81 16.30 -23.53
CA GLY A 117 20.83 14.83 -23.48
C GLY A 117 19.68 14.22 -22.74
N LEU A 118 18.64 15.00 -22.38
CA LEU A 118 17.35 14.51 -21.87
C LEU A 118 16.41 14.04 -22.99
N ASP A 119 16.94 13.78 -24.19
CA ASP A 119 16.19 13.07 -25.24
C ASP A 119 15.81 11.68 -24.70
N ALA A 120 14.55 11.32 -24.90
CA ALA A 120 13.85 10.21 -24.29
C ALA A 120 14.49 8.80 -24.47
N ASP A 121 15.46 8.66 -25.36
CA ASP A 121 16.07 7.37 -25.70
C ASP A 121 17.34 7.01 -24.89
N GLU A 122 17.92 7.94 -24.10
CA GLU A 122 19.20 7.69 -23.39
C GLU A 122 19.27 8.24 -21.95
N ALA A 123 18.20 8.79 -21.38
CA ALA A 123 18.25 9.40 -20.05
C ALA A 123 18.12 8.34 -18.93
N ASP A 124 19.24 7.90 -18.43
CA ASP A 124 19.33 7.20 -17.16
C ASP A 124 18.86 8.16 -16.04
N ALA A 125 17.68 7.93 -15.47
CA ALA A 125 17.06 8.77 -14.42
C ALA A 125 17.97 8.93 -13.18
N GLY A 126 18.95 8.06 -13.00
CA GLY A 126 19.99 8.13 -11.98
C GLY A 126 21.00 9.27 -12.17
N SER A 127 21.12 9.83 -13.39
CA SER A 127 22.11 10.88 -13.71
C SER A 127 21.68 12.31 -13.35
N LEU A 128 20.44 12.53 -12.87
CA LEU A 128 19.86 13.85 -12.60
C LEU A 128 19.26 14.03 -11.20
N PRO A 129 19.95 13.67 -10.11
CA PRO A 129 19.37 13.69 -8.75
C PRO A 129 18.94 15.09 -8.25
N GLY A 130 19.37 16.17 -8.92
CA GLY A 130 18.99 17.54 -8.60
C GLY A 130 17.72 18.05 -9.28
N LEU A 131 17.24 17.35 -10.33
CA LEU A 131 16.06 17.77 -11.10
C LEU A 131 14.76 17.11 -10.59
N LEU A 132 14.84 15.93 -10.00
CA LEU A 132 13.68 15.17 -9.54
C LEU A 132 12.78 15.97 -8.56
N PRO A 133 13.29 16.65 -7.51
CA PRO A 133 12.46 17.46 -6.63
C PRO A 133 11.77 18.63 -7.32
N LEU A 134 12.41 19.21 -8.33
CA LEU A 134 11.85 20.35 -9.09
C LEU A 134 10.68 19.86 -9.97
N VAL A 135 10.83 18.70 -10.57
CA VAL A 135 9.81 18.08 -11.42
C VAL A 135 8.62 17.58 -10.62
N GLU A 136 8.85 16.95 -9.47
CA GLU A 136 7.78 16.55 -8.55
C GLU A 136 6.95 17.76 -8.09
N ARG A 137 7.60 18.89 -7.93
CA ARG A 137 6.95 20.15 -7.56
C ARG A 137 6.14 20.75 -8.73
N LEU A 138 6.64 20.65 -9.97
CA LEU A 138 5.91 21.03 -11.18
C LEU A 138 4.65 20.14 -11.37
N ASP A 139 4.77 18.83 -11.16
CA ASP A 139 3.66 17.89 -11.22
C ASP A 139 2.59 18.20 -10.15
N ALA A 140 2.99 18.56 -8.94
CA ALA A 140 2.08 18.96 -7.88
C ALA A 140 1.31 20.25 -8.22
N ILE A 141 1.98 21.26 -8.77
CA ILE A 141 1.36 22.52 -9.19
C ILE A 141 0.36 22.29 -10.32
N LEU A 142 0.72 21.49 -11.32
CA LEU A 142 -0.16 21.17 -12.44
C LEU A 142 -1.38 20.36 -11.99
N THR A 143 -1.18 19.39 -11.08
CA THR A 143 -2.27 18.60 -10.51
C THR A 143 -3.25 19.48 -9.71
N GLU A 144 -2.74 20.44 -8.94
CA GLU A 144 -3.58 21.36 -8.18
C GLU A 144 -4.38 22.29 -9.09
N ALA A 145 -3.78 22.77 -10.19
CA ALA A 145 -4.47 23.60 -11.19
C ALA A 145 -5.57 22.82 -11.91
N GLU A 146 -5.31 21.57 -12.31
CA GLU A 146 -6.32 20.69 -12.92
C GLU A 146 -7.49 20.38 -11.97
N MET A 147 -7.20 20.12 -10.68
CA MET A 147 -8.25 19.87 -9.68
C MET A 147 -9.16 21.10 -9.44
N LYS A 148 -8.63 22.30 -9.62
CA LYS A 148 -9.40 23.54 -9.50
C LYS A 148 -10.21 23.88 -10.77
N ALA A 149 -10.13 23.04 -11.81
CA ALA A 149 -10.76 23.26 -13.12
C ALA A 149 -10.48 24.66 -13.70
N GLU A 150 -9.29 25.17 -13.46
CA GLU A 150 -8.84 26.44 -14.02
C GLU A 150 -8.29 26.17 -15.43
N ASP A 151 -8.72 26.94 -16.42
CA ASP A 151 -8.18 26.87 -17.78
C ASP A 151 -6.70 27.27 -17.73
N LEU A 152 -5.84 26.28 -17.92
CA LEU A 152 -4.42 26.50 -18.10
C LEU A 152 -4.23 27.11 -19.49
N GLU A 153 -4.03 28.41 -19.59
CA GLU A 153 -3.78 29.12 -20.86
C GLU A 153 -2.37 28.80 -21.41
N LEU A 154 -2.02 27.50 -21.54
CA LEU A 154 -0.79 27.03 -22.13
C LEU A 154 -0.97 26.87 -23.65
N ASN A 155 0.02 27.29 -24.43
CA ASN A 155 0.02 27.05 -25.87
C ASN A 155 0.54 25.63 -26.23
N GLY A 156 0.36 25.21 -27.50
CA GLY A 156 0.74 23.87 -27.93
C GLY A 156 2.22 23.53 -27.69
N ASN A 157 3.13 24.48 -27.88
CA ASN A 157 4.55 24.28 -27.66
C ASN A 157 4.91 24.12 -26.16
N GLU A 158 4.18 24.79 -25.28
CA GLU A 158 4.32 24.67 -23.84
C GLU A 158 3.85 23.31 -23.34
N HIS A 159 2.72 22.82 -23.85
CA HIS A 159 2.25 21.46 -23.57
C HIS A 159 3.23 20.39 -24.10
N ARG A 160 3.83 20.60 -25.28
CA ARG A 160 4.86 19.69 -25.80
C ARG A 160 6.08 19.61 -24.88
N LEU A 161 6.60 20.76 -24.43
CA LEU A 161 7.73 20.82 -23.50
C LEU A 161 7.42 20.14 -22.15
N LEU A 162 6.20 20.27 -21.65
CA LEU A 162 5.76 19.55 -20.46
C LEU A 162 5.69 18.03 -20.72
N GLY A 163 5.20 17.63 -21.90
CA GLY A 163 5.20 16.24 -22.33
C GLY A 163 6.61 15.64 -22.36
N GLU A 164 7.57 16.35 -22.97
CA GLU A 164 8.99 15.95 -23.03
C GLU A 164 9.57 15.80 -21.62
N LEU A 165 9.27 16.75 -20.72
CA LEU A 165 9.72 16.70 -19.33
C LEU A 165 9.14 15.50 -18.58
N PHE A 166 7.81 15.28 -18.65
CA PHE A 166 7.15 14.14 -18.01
C PHE A 166 7.61 12.80 -18.58
N HIS A 167 7.90 12.75 -19.89
CA HIS A 167 8.46 11.56 -20.53
C HIS A 167 9.88 11.26 -20.01
N ALA A 168 10.74 12.26 -19.93
CA ALA A 168 12.10 12.13 -19.40
C ALA A 168 12.18 11.65 -17.94
N ILE A 169 11.14 11.91 -17.14
CA ILE A 169 11.03 11.42 -15.76
C ILE A 169 10.10 10.20 -15.64
N GLU A 170 9.81 9.54 -16.76
CA GLU A 170 9.00 8.31 -16.85
C GLU A 170 7.58 8.43 -16.27
N ARG A 171 6.98 9.62 -16.34
CA ARG A 171 5.57 9.89 -16.03
C ARG A 171 4.71 9.74 -17.29
N GLY A 172 4.65 8.52 -17.86
CA GLY A 172 4.07 8.23 -19.18
C GLY A 172 2.63 8.73 -19.36
N GLU A 173 1.73 8.56 -18.39
CA GLU A 173 0.34 9.04 -18.48
C GLU A 173 0.27 10.57 -18.59
N ARG A 174 1.01 11.30 -17.73
CA ARG A 174 1.08 12.76 -17.76
C ARG A 174 1.72 13.29 -19.03
N ALA A 175 2.77 12.61 -19.51
CA ALA A 175 3.39 12.92 -20.77
C ALA A 175 2.40 12.76 -21.93
N ALA A 176 1.65 11.65 -21.97
CA ALA A 176 0.63 11.40 -22.98
C ALA A 176 -0.47 12.47 -22.97
N ASP A 177 -0.95 12.87 -21.80
CA ASP A 177 -1.98 13.92 -21.68
C ASP A 177 -1.46 15.28 -22.17
N SER A 178 -0.22 15.63 -21.79
CA SER A 178 0.43 16.86 -22.26
C SER A 178 0.63 16.85 -23.78
N TYR A 179 1.05 15.74 -24.38
CA TYR A 179 1.19 15.62 -25.84
C TYR A 179 -0.18 15.62 -26.55
N ARG A 180 -1.23 15.04 -25.97
CA ARG A 180 -2.61 15.14 -26.51
C ARG A 180 -3.08 16.58 -26.53
N MET A 181 -2.82 17.34 -25.46
CA MET A 181 -3.16 18.77 -25.40
C MET A 181 -2.34 19.57 -26.41
N ALA A 182 -1.02 19.35 -26.53
CA ALA A 182 -0.20 19.97 -27.56
C ALA A 182 -0.78 19.75 -28.96
N ASN A 183 -1.12 18.52 -29.30
CA ASN A 183 -1.73 18.15 -30.59
C ASN A 183 -3.15 18.65 -30.80
N SER A 184 -3.89 18.97 -29.73
CA SER A 184 -5.21 19.59 -29.85
C SER A 184 -5.11 21.07 -30.25
N LEU A 185 -4.04 21.73 -29.81
CA LEU A 185 -3.76 23.14 -30.08
C LEU A 185 -2.96 23.34 -31.38
N ASP A 186 -2.07 22.40 -31.71
CA ASP A 186 -1.30 22.36 -32.96
C ASP A 186 -1.40 20.96 -33.59
N PRO A 187 -2.38 20.74 -34.48
CA PRO A 187 -2.58 19.42 -35.12
C PRO A 187 -1.45 18.95 -36.04
N GLU A 188 -0.56 19.88 -36.49
CA GLU A 188 0.57 19.59 -37.40
C GLU A 188 1.89 19.34 -36.63
N ASP A 189 1.88 19.35 -35.30
CA ASP A 189 3.08 19.05 -34.51
C ASP A 189 3.42 17.54 -34.55
N ALA A 190 4.21 17.18 -35.54
CA ALA A 190 4.72 15.81 -35.72
C ALA A 190 5.58 15.32 -34.53
N SER A 191 6.26 16.24 -33.83
CA SER A 191 7.16 15.90 -32.71
C SER A 191 6.35 15.35 -31.54
N SER A 192 5.28 16.05 -31.14
CA SER A 192 4.37 15.57 -30.07
C SER A 192 3.67 14.28 -30.45
N LEU A 193 3.30 14.09 -31.73
CA LEU A 193 2.69 12.83 -32.18
C LEU A 193 3.68 11.67 -32.14
N ARG A 194 4.96 11.87 -32.50
CA ARG A 194 5.99 10.82 -32.38
C ARG A 194 6.25 10.43 -30.93
N SER A 195 6.39 11.41 -30.05
CA SER A 195 6.56 11.12 -28.61
C SER A 195 5.34 10.42 -28.01
N LEU A 196 4.12 10.79 -28.45
CA LEU A 196 2.89 10.12 -28.03
C LEU A 196 2.81 8.68 -28.52
N SER A 197 3.26 8.40 -29.78
CA SER A 197 3.26 7.04 -30.32
C SER A 197 4.19 6.11 -29.53
N LEU A 198 5.36 6.60 -29.10
CA LEU A 198 6.27 5.84 -28.24
C LEU A 198 5.61 5.42 -26.94
N ILE A 199 4.96 6.36 -26.24
CA ILE A 199 4.27 6.07 -24.98
C ILE A 199 3.11 5.09 -25.18
N GLN A 200 2.33 5.23 -26.26
CA GLN A 200 1.22 4.34 -26.57
C GLN A 200 1.69 2.92 -26.90
N ARG A 201 2.82 2.80 -27.60
CA ARG A 201 3.47 1.51 -27.87
C ARG A 201 3.92 0.84 -26.56
N ASP A 202 4.61 1.57 -25.69
CA ASP A 202 5.14 1.06 -24.43
C ASP A 202 4.01 0.68 -23.44
N SER A 203 2.88 1.38 -23.51
CA SER A 203 1.67 1.06 -22.71
C SER A 203 0.80 -0.05 -23.29
N GLY A 204 1.05 -0.48 -24.55
CA GLY A 204 0.27 -1.50 -25.24
C GLY A 204 -1.11 -1.02 -25.73
N ASP A 205 -1.35 0.30 -25.80
CA ASP A 205 -2.58 0.90 -26.34
C ASP A 205 -2.53 0.96 -27.88
N LEU A 206 -2.68 -0.21 -28.51
CA LEU A 206 -2.52 -0.39 -29.95
C LEU A 206 -3.56 0.37 -30.78
N ASP A 207 -4.80 0.52 -30.26
CA ASP A 207 -5.85 1.26 -30.97
C ASP A 207 -5.59 2.78 -31.03
N SER A 208 -5.02 3.33 -29.96
CA SER A 208 -4.64 4.75 -29.95
C SER A 208 -3.34 4.96 -30.74
N LEU A 209 -2.42 4.00 -30.70
CA LEU A 209 -1.19 4.03 -31.48
C LEU A 209 -1.49 4.07 -32.99
N ASP A 210 -2.37 3.19 -33.50
CA ASP A 210 -2.73 3.20 -34.93
C ASP A 210 -3.30 4.57 -35.39
N ARG A 211 -4.18 5.15 -34.56
CA ARG A 211 -4.72 6.51 -34.83
C ARG A 211 -3.64 7.60 -34.84
N THR A 212 -2.66 7.50 -33.96
CA THR A 212 -1.55 8.45 -33.89
C THR A 212 -0.62 8.32 -35.10
N LEU A 213 -0.32 7.08 -35.52
CA LEU A 213 0.48 6.81 -36.72
C LEU A 213 -0.24 7.26 -38.01
N GLU A 214 -1.59 7.10 -38.11
CA GLU A 214 -2.35 7.66 -39.22
C GLU A 214 -2.23 9.19 -39.31
N ARG A 215 -2.24 9.88 -38.17
CA ARG A 215 -2.06 11.33 -38.15
C ARG A 215 -0.64 11.74 -38.57
N LEU A 216 0.39 11.00 -38.14
CA LEU A 216 1.76 11.21 -38.59
C LEU A 216 1.90 11.02 -40.10
N LEU A 217 1.30 9.98 -40.67
CA LEU A 217 1.26 9.74 -42.10
C LEU A 217 0.41 10.75 -42.89
N ALA A 218 -0.51 11.44 -42.23
CA ALA A 218 -1.24 12.56 -42.83
C ALA A 218 -0.34 13.83 -42.96
N ILE A 219 0.62 14.00 -42.04
CA ILE A 219 1.61 15.10 -42.05
C ILE A 219 2.74 14.77 -43.02
N ASP A 220 3.36 13.60 -42.83
CA ASP A 220 4.44 13.09 -43.71
C ASP A 220 4.06 11.69 -44.23
N PRO A 221 3.49 11.64 -45.44
CA PRO A 221 3.05 10.38 -46.00
C PRO A 221 4.16 9.39 -46.33
N ASP A 222 5.40 9.84 -46.47
CA ASP A 222 6.56 9.06 -46.90
C ASP A 222 7.52 8.75 -45.73
N ASP A 223 7.08 8.94 -44.48
CA ASP A 223 7.86 8.55 -43.29
C ASP A 223 7.96 7.01 -43.20
N ILE A 224 9.14 6.52 -43.59
CA ILE A 224 9.45 5.06 -43.66
C ILE A 224 9.23 4.38 -42.29
N ALA A 225 9.69 5.02 -41.20
CA ALA A 225 9.60 4.46 -39.85
C ALA A 225 8.13 4.31 -39.42
N VAL A 226 7.31 5.33 -39.65
CA VAL A 226 5.87 5.32 -39.31
C VAL A 226 5.11 4.34 -40.20
N LEU A 227 5.44 4.26 -41.52
CA LEU A 227 4.84 3.29 -42.41
C LEU A 227 5.14 1.84 -41.98
N ALA A 228 6.39 1.56 -41.59
CA ALA A 228 6.80 0.24 -41.13
C ALA A 228 6.09 -0.12 -39.78
N GLU A 229 6.07 0.78 -38.81
CA GLU A 229 5.44 0.57 -37.52
C GLU A 229 3.92 0.34 -37.68
N GLN A 230 3.23 1.17 -38.47
CA GLN A 230 1.81 0.96 -38.74
C GLN A 230 1.55 -0.35 -39.50
N SER A 231 2.43 -0.75 -40.40
CA SER A 231 2.28 -2.01 -41.12
C SER A 231 2.32 -3.22 -40.19
N VAL A 232 3.15 -3.18 -39.12
CA VAL A 232 3.17 -4.24 -38.09
C VAL A 232 1.81 -4.35 -37.38
N LEU A 233 1.19 -3.22 -37.02
CA LEU A 233 -0.12 -3.22 -36.34
C LEU A 233 -1.26 -3.73 -37.23
N LEU A 234 -1.14 -3.55 -38.55
CA LEU A 234 -2.17 -3.91 -39.53
C LEU A 234 -2.14 -5.38 -39.94
N VAL A 235 -1.12 -6.15 -39.51
CA VAL A 235 -1.05 -7.59 -39.77
C VAL A 235 -2.27 -8.29 -39.13
N GLY A 236 -3.07 -8.95 -39.95
CA GLY A 236 -4.28 -9.67 -39.51
C GLY A 236 -5.50 -8.80 -39.18
N THR A 237 -5.38 -7.46 -39.19
CA THR A 237 -6.49 -6.54 -38.86
C THR A 237 -7.06 -5.81 -40.08
N ASP A 238 -6.22 -5.23 -40.94
CA ASP A 238 -6.64 -4.50 -42.16
C ASP A 238 -5.71 -4.80 -43.34
N PRO A 239 -6.01 -5.83 -44.15
CA PRO A 239 -5.19 -6.22 -45.28
C PRO A 239 -5.06 -5.19 -46.41
N GLU A 240 -6.07 -4.30 -46.56
CA GLU A 240 -6.04 -3.29 -47.61
C GLU A 240 -5.11 -2.11 -47.26
N ARG A 241 -5.13 -1.65 -46.02
CA ARG A 241 -4.19 -0.63 -45.52
C ARG A 241 -2.77 -1.18 -45.51
N LEU A 242 -2.59 -2.43 -45.06
CA LEU A 242 -1.32 -3.11 -45.07
C LEU A 242 -0.70 -3.16 -46.50
N ARG A 243 -1.47 -3.55 -47.52
CA ARG A 243 -1.02 -3.58 -48.90
C ARG A 243 -0.62 -2.20 -49.43
N ARG A 244 -1.39 -1.14 -49.05
CA ARG A 244 -1.04 0.23 -49.43
C ARG A 244 0.28 0.68 -48.82
N ASN A 245 0.51 0.42 -47.53
CA ASN A 245 1.75 0.76 -46.85
C ASN A 245 2.93 -0.02 -47.42
N LYS A 246 2.80 -1.33 -47.69
CA LYS A 246 3.83 -2.15 -48.38
C LYS A 246 4.21 -1.58 -49.73
N THR A 247 3.22 -1.27 -50.58
CA THR A 247 3.46 -0.67 -51.91
C THR A 247 4.25 0.65 -51.83
N ARG A 248 3.97 1.43 -50.76
CA ARG A 248 4.63 2.71 -50.55
C ARG A 248 6.05 2.54 -50.03
N LEU A 249 6.29 1.62 -49.08
CA LEU A 249 7.64 1.25 -48.62
C LEU A 249 8.54 0.77 -49.81
N MET A 250 8.00 -0.11 -50.67
CA MET A 250 8.70 -0.57 -51.89
C MET A 250 9.02 0.58 -52.83
N ALA A 251 8.12 1.55 -52.98
CA ALA A 251 8.35 2.74 -53.81
C ALA A 251 9.43 3.67 -53.23
N LEU A 252 9.66 3.64 -51.93
CA LEU A 252 10.68 4.38 -51.21
C LEU A 252 12.05 3.66 -51.17
N GLY A 253 12.13 2.44 -51.76
CA GLY A 253 13.39 1.69 -51.92
C GLY A 253 13.66 0.70 -50.78
N GLU A 254 12.69 0.46 -49.93
CA GLU A 254 12.74 -0.60 -48.91
C GLU A 254 12.37 -1.95 -49.57
N GLU A 255 13.21 -2.98 -49.41
CA GLU A 255 12.94 -4.34 -49.85
C GLU A 255 11.91 -4.99 -48.92
N VAL A 256 10.63 -4.85 -49.25
CA VAL A 256 9.54 -5.59 -48.60
C VAL A 256 9.21 -6.78 -49.49
N GLY A 257 9.62 -8.00 -49.12
CA GLY A 257 9.46 -9.18 -49.94
C GLY A 257 7.99 -9.61 -50.14
N GLU A 258 7.73 -10.45 -51.12
CA GLU A 258 6.37 -10.85 -51.55
C GLU A 258 5.79 -12.04 -50.77
N THR A 259 6.45 -12.59 -49.75
CA THR A 259 6.06 -13.83 -49.09
C THR A 259 5.42 -13.62 -47.70
N GLU A 260 4.32 -14.29 -47.52
CA GLU A 260 3.48 -14.45 -46.31
C GLU A 260 3.50 -13.29 -45.28
N GLU A 261 2.33 -12.68 -45.15
CA GLU A 261 2.02 -11.42 -44.43
C GLU A 261 2.56 -11.26 -43.00
N GLU A 262 2.99 -12.33 -42.34
CA GLU A 262 3.55 -12.32 -41.00
C GLU A 262 5.07 -12.16 -40.91
N SER A 263 5.83 -12.53 -41.96
CA SER A 263 7.28 -12.68 -41.84
C SER A 263 8.06 -11.39 -42.15
N GLU A 264 7.51 -10.48 -42.91
CA GLU A 264 8.30 -9.39 -43.50
C GLU A 264 8.16 -8.05 -42.83
N LEU A 265 7.07 -7.85 -42.08
CA LEU A 265 6.78 -6.58 -41.41
C LEU A 265 7.30 -6.49 -40.01
N SER A 266 7.66 -7.61 -39.45
CA SER A 266 8.33 -7.67 -38.18
C SER A 266 9.79 -8.04 -38.32
N GLU A 267 10.59 -7.32 -39.11
CA GLU A 267 12.06 -7.54 -39.02
C GLU A 267 12.56 -7.39 -37.58
N ILE A 268 11.86 -6.66 -36.70
CA ILE A 268 12.10 -6.66 -35.27
C ILE A 268 11.42 -7.90 -34.61
N ALA A 269 10.17 -8.25 -34.95
CA ALA A 269 9.55 -9.52 -34.55
C ALA A 269 10.13 -10.69 -35.34
N VAL A 270 10.58 -10.51 -36.59
CA VAL A 270 11.22 -11.52 -37.45
C VAL A 270 12.68 -11.71 -37.07
N ARG A 271 13.46 -10.72 -36.71
CA ARG A 271 14.76 -10.99 -36.07
C ARG A 271 14.62 -11.71 -34.74
N ALA A 272 13.52 -11.55 -34.04
CA ALA A 272 13.13 -12.41 -32.93
C ALA A 272 12.62 -13.80 -33.41
N HIS A 273 12.00 -13.89 -34.60
CA HIS A 273 11.46 -15.13 -35.18
C HIS A 273 12.48 -15.86 -36.08
N GLU A 274 13.31 -15.19 -36.87
CA GLU A 274 14.42 -15.80 -37.63
C GLU A 274 15.51 -16.36 -36.75
N ALA A 275 15.70 -15.77 -35.57
CA ALA A 275 16.46 -16.44 -34.54
C ALA A 275 15.73 -17.73 -34.03
N ARG A 276 14.43 -17.95 -34.31
CA ARG A 276 13.71 -19.20 -34.04
C ARG A 276 13.95 -20.30 -35.09
N LEU A 277 14.17 -19.97 -36.34
CA LEU A 277 14.02 -20.92 -37.46
C LEU A 277 15.33 -21.43 -38.06
N SER A 278 16.50 -20.91 -37.74
CA SER A 278 17.74 -21.23 -38.48
C SER A 278 18.67 -22.23 -37.80
N THR A 279 18.26 -22.91 -36.72
CA THR A 279 19.15 -23.90 -36.10
C THR A 279 18.51 -25.30 -36.07
N ASP A 280 18.88 -26.11 -37.05
CA ASP A 280 18.79 -27.58 -36.91
C ASP A 280 19.60 -27.96 -35.66
N PRO A 281 18.97 -28.65 -34.64
CA PRO A 281 19.66 -29.05 -33.43
C PRO A 281 20.92 -29.89 -33.61
N ARG A 282 21.21 -30.28 -34.84
CA ARG A 282 22.39 -31.08 -35.20
C ARG A 282 23.65 -30.26 -35.56
N GLU A 283 23.54 -28.94 -35.72
CA GLU A 283 24.63 -28.05 -36.12
C GLU A 283 24.89 -26.90 -35.14
N LEU A 284 24.47 -27.00 -33.88
CA LEU A 284 24.71 -25.97 -32.86
C LEU A 284 26.19 -25.95 -32.45
N ASP A 285 26.84 -24.80 -32.62
CA ASP A 285 28.17 -24.54 -32.12
C ASP A 285 28.10 -24.01 -30.69
N PRO A 286 29.02 -24.38 -29.78
CA PRO A 286 29.12 -23.80 -28.44
C PRO A 286 29.09 -22.27 -28.37
N SER A 287 29.60 -21.59 -29.43
CA SER A 287 29.53 -20.13 -29.56
C SER A 287 28.09 -19.57 -29.69
N ASP A 288 27.11 -20.40 -30.07
CA ASP A 288 25.70 -19.98 -30.18
C ASP A 288 24.99 -20.01 -28.82
N ALA A 289 25.53 -20.70 -27.82
CA ALA A 289 24.90 -20.85 -26.51
C ALA A 289 24.65 -19.49 -25.83
N ALA A 290 25.64 -18.59 -25.82
CA ALA A 290 25.51 -17.27 -25.21
C ALA A 290 24.41 -16.43 -25.87
N ARG A 291 24.33 -16.46 -27.21
CA ARG A 291 23.30 -15.77 -28.00
C ARG A 291 21.89 -16.35 -27.72
N LEU A 292 21.80 -17.67 -27.57
CA LEU A 292 20.53 -18.35 -27.24
C LEU A 292 20.09 -18.05 -25.80
N VAL A 293 21.02 -17.92 -24.85
CA VAL A 293 20.73 -17.49 -23.47
C VAL A 293 20.16 -16.07 -23.45
N GLU A 294 20.81 -15.12 -24.15
CA GLU A 294 20.33 -13.74 -24.26
C GLU A 294 18.92 -13.68 -24.87
N LYS A 295 18.70 -14.42 -25.96
CA LYS A 295 17.40 -14.55 -26.59
C LYS A 295 16.34 -15.13 -25.63
N SER A 296 16.66 -16.21 -24.95
CA SER A 296 15.77 -16.84 -23.97
C SER A 296 15.39 -15.86 -22.88
N ALA A 297 16.36 -15.08 -22.37
CA ALA A 297 16.10 -14.06 -21.37
C ALA A 297 15.13 -12.96 -21.88
N LYS A 298 15.34 -12.46 -23.10
CA LYS A 298 14.45 -11.48 -23.73
C LYS A 298 13.03 -12.03 -23.90
N LEU A 299 12.89 -13.24 -24.43
CA LEU A 299 11.58 -13.89 -24.58
C LEU A 299 10.86 -14.11 -23.24
N PHE A 300 11.61 -14.47 -22.20
CA PHE A 300 11.05 -14.64 -20.87
C PHE A 300 10.55 -13.31 -20.30
N MET A 301 11.29 -12.22 -20.48
CA MET A 301 10.87 -10.87 -20.08
C MET A 301 9.63 -10.39 -20.84
N MET A 302 9.44 -10.83 -22.10
CA MET A 302 8.26 -10.54 -22.91
C MET A 302 7.04 -11.41 -22.55
N GLY A 303 7.17 -12.34 -21.59
CA GLY A 303 6.09 -13.26 -21.18
C GLY A 303 5.93 -14.49 -22.06
N GLU A 304 6.78 -14.68 -23.08
CA GLU A 304 6.75 -15.83 -23.98
C GLU A 304 7.48 -17.06 -23.38
N ALA A 305 7.00 -17.57 -22.27
CA ALA A 305 7.66 -18.63 -21.49
C ALA A 305 7.96 -19.91 -22.30
N GLY A 306 7.07 -20.30 -23.23
CA GLY A 306 7.26 -21.47 -24.08
C GLY A 306 8.46 -21.34 -25.02
N ALA A 307 8.52 -20.23 -25.75
CA ALA A 307 9.62 -19.92 -26.65
C ALA A 307 10.95 -19.66 -25.92
N ALA A 308 10.88 -19.03 -24.75
CA ALA A 308 12.03 -18.83 -23.88
C ALA A 308 12.62 -20.17 -23.43
N LEU A 309 11.76 -21.14 -23.05
CA LEU A 309 12.18 -22.46 -22.63
C LEU A 309 12.85 -23.25 -23.76
N GLU A 310 12.28 -23.19 -24.98
CA GLU A 310 12.89 -23.81 -26.15
C GLU A 310 14.28 -23.24 -26.42
N ALA A 311 14.43 -21.90 -26.39
CA ALA A 311 15.71 -21.25 -26.59
C ALA A 311 16.73 -21.63 -25.49
N ALA A 312 16.33 -21.70 -24.22
CA ALA A 312 17.18 -22.16 -23.13
C ALA A 312 17.60 -23.64 -23.29
N THR A 313 16.68 -24.47 -23.75
CA THR A 313 16.96 -25.90 -24.01
C THR A 313 17.96 -26.06 -25.16
N LEU A 314 17.85 -25.24 -26.22
CA LEU A 314 18.80 -25.22 -27.34
C LEU A 314 20.18 -24.69 -26.87
N ALA A 315 20.21 -23.68 -25.99
CA ALA A 315 21.44 -23.18 -25.41
C ALA A 315 22.20 -24.29 -24.62
N ILE A 316 21.49 -25.07 -23.81
CA ILE A 316 22.06 -26.22 -23.07
C ILE A 316 22.56 -27.32 -24.04
N LYS A 317 21.87 -27.52 -25.19
CA LYS A 317 22.29 -28.50 -26.22
C LYS A 317 23.50 -28.01 -26.98
N ALA A 318 23.63 -26.71 -27.21
CA ALA A 318 24.79 -26.12 -27.88
C ALA A 318 26.04 -26.19 -26.99
N ASP A 319 25.88 -25.98 -25.69
CA ASP A 319 26.96 -26.06 -24.70
C ASP A 319 26.42 -26.65 -23.39
N GLU A 320 26.73 -27.90 -23.16
CA GLU A 320 26.31 -28.63 -21.95
C GLU A 320 27.01 -28.11 -20.67
N GLU A 321 28.13 -27.40 -20.80
CA GLU A 321 28.87 -26.81 -19.67
C GLU A 321 28.42 -25.35 -19.39
N ASN A 322 27.42 -24.84 -20.10
CA ASN A 322 26.91 -23.49 -19.88
C ASN A 322 25.99 -23.42 -18.64
N GLY A 323 26.53 -23.01 -17.51
CA GLY A 323 25.80 -22.85 -16.26
C GLY A 323 24.67 -21.83 -16.34
N ALA A 324 24.90 -20.67 -16.99
CA ALA A 324 23.92 -19.62 -17.15
C ALA A 324 22.68 -20.09 -17.95
N ALA A 325 22.88 -20.91 -18.98
CA ALA A 325 21.78 -21.52 -19.74
C ALA A 325 20.91 -22.42 -18.84
N ARG A 326 21.54 -23.26 -17.99
CA ARG A 326 20.83 -24.13 -17.04
C ARG A 326 20.11 -23.33 -15.97
N LEU A 327 20.73 -22.26 -15.46
CA LEU A 327 20.09 -21.37 -14.46
C LEU A 327 18.87 -20.66 -15.06
N LEU A 328 18.98 -20.12 -16.27
CA LEU A 328 17.84 -19.48 -16.95
C LEU A 328 16.73 -20.49 -17.27
N HIS A 329 17.08 -21.69 -17.74
CA HIS A 329 16.14 -22.78 -17.97
C HIS A 329 15.38 -23.13 -16.67
N ALA A 330 16.09 -23.22 -15.54
CA ALA A 330 15.47 -23.44 -14.23
C ALA A 330 14.52 -22.30 -13.83
N LYS A 331 14.89 -21.03 -14.06
CA LYS A 331 14.03 -19.86 -13.78
C LYS A 331 12.73 -19.90 -14.57
N ILE A 332 12.81 -20.23 -15.86
CA ILE A 332 11.63 -20.34 -16.75
C ILE A 332 10.72 -21.50 -16.31
N LEU A 333 11.31 -22.66 -15.97
CA LEU A 333 10.56 -23.80 -15.45
C LEU A 333 9.89 -23.53 -14.12
N ALA A 334 10.55 -22.77 -13.24
CA ALA A 334 10.03 -22.39 -11.92
C ALA A 334 8.83 -21.44 -12.02
N ALA A 335 8.78 -20.62 -13.08
CA ALA A 335 7.64 -19.75 -13.36
C ALA A 335 6.42 -20.51 -13.90
N GLY A 336 6.59 -21.75 -14.38
CA GLY A 336 5.51 -22.61 -14.89
C GLY A 336 4.93 -23.52 -13.81
N GLU A 337 3.60 -23.67 -13.81
CA GLU A 337 2.93 -24.58 -12.86
C GLU A 337 3.35 -26.03 -13.03
N GLY A 338 3.64 -26.72 -11.91
CA GLY A 338 3.88 -28.18 -11.85
C GLY A 338 5.22 -28.67 -12.41
N ARG A 339 6.15 -27.77 -12.78
CA ARG A 339 7.45 -28.14 -13.37
C ARG A 339 8.64 -28.02 -12.40
N SER A 340 8.38 -27.90 -11.11
CA SER A 340 9.41 -27.71 -10.06
C SER A 340 10.47 -28.81 -10.05
N LYS A 341 10.11 -30.07 -10.33
CA LYS A 341 11.09 -31.18 -10.38
C LYS A 341 12.11 -31.00 -11.49
N GLU A 342 11.67 -30.58 -12.67
CA GLU A 342 12.54 -30.30 -13.81
C GLU A 342 13.42 -29.07 -13.52
N ALA A 343 12.83 -28.04 -12.91
CA ALA A 343 13.56 -26.86 -12.46
C ALA A 343 14.69 -27.21 -11.48
N LEU A 344 14.39 -28.02 -10.44
CA LEU A 344 15.40 -28.47 -9.46
C LEU A 344 16.50 -29.32 -10.11
N GLN A 345 16.16 -30.12 -11.14
CA GLN A 345 17.18 -30.86 -11.89
C GLN A 345 18.12 -29.91 -12.66
N SER A 346 17.56 -28.89 -13.31
CA SER A 346 18.36 -27.87 -14.00
C SER A 346 19.24 -27.05 -13.05
N ILE A 347 18.74 -26.73 -11.86
CA ILE A 347 19.48 -26.05 -10.78
C ILE A 347 20.69 -26.89 -10.38
N ARG A 348 20.52 -28.17 -10.13
CA ARG A 348 21.65 -29.06 -9.75
C ARG A 348 22.72 -29.07 -10.84
N GLY A 349 22.31 -29.08 -12.11
CA GLY A 349 23.23 -28.96 -13.23
C GLY A 349 23.96 -27.61 -13.28
N ALA A 350 23.26 -26.51 -13.00
CA ALA A 350 23.85 -25.16 -12.92
C ALA A 350 24.81 -25.03 -11.73
N HIS A 351 24.39 -25.54 -10.57
CA HIS A 351 25.24 -25.56 -9.35
C HIS A 351 26.55 -26.31 -9.56
N ALA A 352 26.51 -27.48 -10.19
CA ALA A 352 27.69 -28.26 -10.51
C ALA A 352 28.68 -27.53 -11.43
N LEU A 353 28.21 -26.52 -12.16
CA LEU A 353 29.01 -25.64 -13.03
C LEU A 353 29.45 -24.34 -12.34
N GLY A 354 29.17 -24.19 -11.06
CA GLY A 354 29.59 -23.05 -10.24
C GLY A 354 28.66 -21.85 -10.23
N GLU A 355 27.43 -21.99 -10.75
CA GLU A 355 26.44 -20.91 -10.73
C GLU A 355 25.85 -20.73 -9.31
N TYR A 356 25.50 -19.47 -9.00
CA TYR A 356 24.81 -19.12 -7.76
C TYR A 356 23.33 -19.49 -7.85
N THR A 357 22.95 -20.60 -7.26
CA THR A 357 21.62 -21.22 -7.43
C THR A 357 20.79 -21.30 -6.16
N VAL A 358 21.41 -21.08 -4.99
CA VAL A 358 20.82 -21.36 -3.66
C VAL A 358 19.52 -20.61 -3.43
N ILE A 359 19.40 -19.37 -3.89
CA ILE A 359 18.19 -18.56 -3.72
C ILE A 359 17.05 -19.14 -4.55
N LEU A 360 17.30 -19.44 -5.83
CA LEU A 360 16.27 -19.99 -6.71
C LEU A 360 15.83 -21.39 -6.27
N GLU A 361 16.77 -22.23 -5.80
CA GLU A 361 16.45 -23.54 -5.24
C GLU A 361 15.56 -23.42 -4.01
N SER A 362 15.89 -22.51 -3.10
CA SER A 362 15.07 -22.17 -1.94
C SER A 362 13.67 -21.70 -2.32
N GLU A 363 13.54 -20.85 -3.36
CA GLU A 363 12.25 -20.34 -3.85
C GLU A 363 11.36 -21.45 -4.42
N ILE A 364 11.93 -22.35 -5.19
CA ILE A 364 11.18 -23.48 -5.77
C ILE A 364 10.71 -24.43 -4.66
N LEU A 365 11.56 -24.75 -3.70
CA LEU A 365 11.21 -25.61 -2.57
C LEU A 365 10.14 -24.97 -1.68
N GLU A 366 10.19 -23.66 -1.49
CA GLU A 366 9.16 -22.91 -0.78
C GLU A 366 7.81 -22.97 -1.51
N ASN A 367 7.79 -22.75 -2.83
CA ASN A 367 6.58 -22.81 -3.65
C ASN A 367 5.95 -24.21 -3.64
N GLU A 368 6.75 -25.26 -3.43
CA GLU A 368 6.25 -26.63 -3.20
C GLU A 368 5.77 -26.86 -1.75
N GLY A 369 5.85 -25.86 -0.86
CA GLY A 369 5.52 -26.01 0.55
C GLY A 369 6.59 -26.76 1.36
N ARG A 370 7.76 -27.04 0.81
CA ARG A 370 8.86 -27.80 1.42
C ARG A 370 9.81 -26.87 2.17
N LEU A 371 9.29 -26.17 3.18
CA LEU A 371 10.06 -25.17 3.94
C LEU A 371 11.30 -25.77 4.65
N ASP A 372 11.19 -27.00 5.17
CA ASP A 372 12.34 -27.66 5.81
C ASP A 372 13.49 -27.97 4.83
N ALA A 373 13.15 -28.35 3.59
CA ALA A 373 14.16 -28.58 2.56
C ALA A 373 14.79 -27.26 2.09
N SER A 374 13.99 -26.20 1.95
CA SER A 374 14.47 -24.86 1.62
C SER A 374 15.43 -24.33 2.70
N ARG A 375 15.09 -24.53 3.98
CA ARG A 375 15.96 -24.21 5.11
C ARG A 375 17.30 -24.94 5.03
N ALA A 376 17.26 -26.27 4.83
CA ALA A 376 18.47 -27.10 4.82
C ALA A 376 19.45 -26.66 3.72
N VAL A 377 18.96 -26.34 2.51
CA VAL A 377 19.80 -25.86 1.40
C VAL A 377 20.49 -24.54 1.75
N LEU A 378 19.75 -23.61 2.39
CA LEU A 378 20.32 -22.32 2.80
C LEU A 378 21.31 -22.45 3.97
N GLU A 379 21.02 -23.31 4.95
CA GLU A 379 21.94 -23.59 6.08
C GLU A 379 23.25 -24.21 5.57
N GLU A 380 23.17 -25.23 4.69
CA GLU A 380 24.34 -25.87 4.08
C GLU A 380 25.20 -24.88 3.29
N TRP A 381 24.55 -23.98 2.53
CA TRP A 381 25.26 -22.92 1.80
C TRP A 381 25.98 -21.94 2.75
N LEU A 382 25.32 -21.53 3.81
CA LEU A 382 25.84 -20.56 4.77
C LEU A 382 26.96 -21.12 5.67
N GLU A 383 27.07 -22.44 5.80
CA GLU A 383 28.24 -23.07 6.45
C GLU A 383 29.56 -22.77 5.70
N THR A 384 29.50 -22.70 4.38
CA THR A 384 30.66 -22.40 3.53
C THR A 384 30.76 -20.94 3.12
N ASN A 385 29.63 -20.20 3.13
CA ASN A 385 29.53 -18.80 2.71
C ASN A 385 28.84 -17.95 3.79
N PRO A 386 29.43 -17.79 5.00
CA PRO A 386 28.78 -17.13 6.13
C PRO A 386 28.51 -15.64 5.90
N GLU A 387 29.17 -15.01 4.92
CA GLU A 387 29.05 -13.59 4.58
C GLU A 387 28.00 -13.33 3.49
N ASP A 388 27.32 -14.37 3.00
CA ASP A 388 26.25 -14.21 2.00
C ASP A 388 24.98 -13.62 2.64
N ALA A 389 24.83 -12.31 2.49
CA ALA A 389 23.70 -11.55 3.02
C ALA A 389 22.37 -11.95 2.39
N GLU A 390 22.35 -12.28 1.09
CA GLU A 390 21.13 -12.65 0.38
C GLU A 390 20.61 -14.01 0.83
N ALA A 391 21.49 -15.01 0.90
CA ALA A 391 21.15 -16.33 1.43
C ALA A 391 20.70 -16.26 2.89
N ARG A 392 21.33 -15.42 3.71
CA ARG A 392 20.97 -15.21 5.12
C ARG A 392 19.62 -14.54 5.28
N SER A 393 19.35 -13.47 4.54
CA SER A 393 18.04 -12.81 4.54
C SER A 393 16.95 -13.75 4.04
N ARG A 394 17.26 -14.59 3.06
CA ARG A 394 16.36 -15.62 2.54
C ARG A 394 16.06 -16.70 3.59
N LEU A 395 17.09 -17.19 4.31
CA LEU A 395 16.90 -18.14 5.40
C LEU A 395 15.98 -17.57 6.48
N SER A 396 16.23 -16.33 6.90
CA SER A 396 15.37 -15.63 7.87
C SER A 396 13.91 -15.56 7.37
N LEU A 397 13.68 -15.28 6.07
CA LEU A 397 12.34 -15.27 5.48
C LEU A 397 11.67 -16.64 5.51
N VAL A 398 12.40 -17.72 5.17
CA VAL A 398 11.90 -19.11 5.22
C VAL A 398 11.50 -19.47 6.64
N MET A 399 12.33 -19.11 7.64
CA MET A 399 12.02 -19.34 9.05
C MET A 399 10.81 -18.56 9.52
N LEU A 400 10.63 -17.30 9.07
CA LEU A 400 9.44 -16.50 9.36
C LEU A 400 8.18 -17.16 8.79
N LYS A 401 8.22 -17.63 7.54
CA LYS A 401 7.11 -18.35 6.90
C LYS A 401 6.78 -19.70 7.57
N ALA A 402 7.80 -20.36 8.12
CA ALA A 402 7.63 -21.59 8.91
C ALA A 402 7.05 -21.32 10.32
N GLY A 403 6.80 -20.05 10.68
CA GLY A 403 6.32 -19.66 12.02
C GLY A 403 7.41 -19.70 13.11
N ALA A 404 8.68 -19.90 12.73
CA ALA A 404 9.82 -19.95 13.65
C ALA A 404 10.46 -18.56 13.82
N ILE A 405 9.69 -17.62 14.38
CA ILE A 405 10.01 -16.18 14.43
C ILE A 405 11.32 -15.93 15.19
N ASP A 406 11.50 -16.58 16.35
CA ASP A 406 12.72 -16.44 17.16
C ASP A 406 13.97 -16.90 16.38
N TRP A 407 13.87 -17.98 15.61
CA TRP A 407 14.94 -18.44 14.73
C TRP A 407 15.19 -17.46 13.59
N SER A 408 14.14 -16.94 12.97
CA SER A 408 14.26 -15.91 11.92
C SER A 408 15.05 -14.70 12.42
N ARG A 409 14.76 -14.21 13.63
CA ARG A 409 15.48 -13.12 14.29
C ARG A 409 16.92 -13.48 14.59
N LYS A 410 17.16 -14.66 15.16
CA LYS A 410 18.47 -15.16 15.49
C LYS A 410 19.40 -15.26 14.28
N VAL A 411 18.87 -15.67 13.12
CA VAL A 411 19.63 -15.73 11.85
C VAL A 411 20.18 -14.36 11.46
N LEU A 412 19.44 -13.27 11.71
CA LEU A 412 19.91 -11.90 11.45
C LEU A 412 20.90 -11.42 12.53
N GLU A 413 20.62 -11.70 13.81
CA GLU A 413 21.47 -11.28 14.94
C GLU A 413 22.87 -11.92 14.88
N GLU A 414 22.96 -13.17 14.42
CA GLU A 414 24.21 -13.92 14.24
C GLU A 414 24.94 -13.58 12.92
N ALA A 415 24.45 -12.61 12.15
CA ALA A 415 25.05 -12.23 10.88
C ALA A 415 26.39 -11.51 11.06
N PRO A 416 27.42 -11.85 10.26
CA PRO A 416 28.63 -11.06 10.18
C PRO A 416 28.33 -9.58 9.86
N PRO A 417 29.12 -8.62 10.41
CA PRO A 417 28.86 -7.18 10.17
C PRO A 417 28.81 -6.79 8.70
N ILE A 418 29.56 -7.47 7.84
CA ILE A 418 29.58 -7.19 6.38
C ILE A 418 28.22 -7.45 5.73
N CYS A 419 27.41 -8.38 6.24
CA CYS A 419 26.07 -8.65 5.70
C CYS A 419 25.14 -7.44 5.83
N TRP A 420 25.36 -6.58 6.82
CA TRP A 420 24.55 -5.39 7.07
C TRP A 420 24.85 -4.23 6.12
N GLU A 421 25.79 -4.39 5.20
CA GLU A 421 25.98 -3.50 4.06
C GLU A 421 24.99 -3.79 2.90
N SER A 422 24.22 -4.88 3.04
CA SER A 422 23.24 -5.29 2.02
C SER A 422 21.83 -4.82 2.35
N SER A 423 21.16 -4.25 1.35
CA SER A 423 19.73 -3.88 1.41
C SER A 423 18.82 -5.04 1.84
N SER A 424 19.12 -6.27 1.43
CA SER A 424 18.31 -7.45 1.74
C SER A 424 18.21 -7.77 3.23
N MET A 425 19.27 -7.52 3.99
CA MET A 425 19.28 -7.71 5.45
C MET A 425 18.34 -6.72 6.14
N HIS A 426 18.43 -5.46 5.79
CA HIS A 426 17.55 -4.42 6.33
C HIS A 426 16.08 -4.61 5.90
N VAL A 427 15.83 -5.07 4.67
CA VAL A 427 14.47 -5.47 4.24
C VAL A 427 13.91 -6.56 5.14
N MET A 428 14.72 -7.56 5.49
CA MET A 428 14.25 -8.66 6.33
C MET A 428 14.02 -8.24 7.78
N GLU A 429 14.90 -7.40 8.34
CA GLU A 429 14.74 -6.77 9.65
C GLU A 429 13.42 -5.97 9.71
N GLY A 430 13.19 -5.09 8.72
CA GLY A 430 11.93 -4.34 8.62
C GLY A 430 10.69 -5.22 8.53
N ARG A 431 10.78 -6.37 7.84
CA ARG A 431 9.70 -7.37 7.78
C ARG A 431 9.42 -8.02 9.14
N LEU A 432 10.44 -8.29 9.94
CA LEU A 432 10.26 -8.82 11.29
C LEU A 432 9.57 -7.81 12.20
N HIS A 433 9.97 -6.54 12.14
CA HIS A 433 9.28 -5.47 12.87
C HIS A 433 7.82 -5.31 12.43
N LEU A 434 7.53 -5.40 11.13
CA LEU A 434 6.14 -5.39 10.65
C LEU A 434 5.34 -6.60 11.11
N HIS A 435 5.95 -7.78 11.14
CA HIS A 435 5.31 -8.99 11.65
C HIS A 435 4.91 -8.81 13.13
N ASP A 436 5.82 -8.27 13.94
CA ASP A 436 5.54 -8.01 15.36
C ASP A 436 4.43 -6.95 15.53
N ALA A 437 4.46 -5.89 14.69
CA ALA A 437 3.41 -4.86 14.69
C ALA A 437 2.05 -5.43 14.27
N GLU A 438 2.00 -6.34 13.30
CA GLU A 438 0.79 -7.05 12.88
C GLU A 438 0.25 -7.94 13.99
N TYR A 439 1.12 -8.74 14.62
CA TYR A 439 0.73 -9.59 15.74
C TYR A 439 0.18 -8.76 16.89
N HIS A 440 0.85 -7.65 17.25
CA HIS A 440 0.40 -6.75 18.30
C HIS A 440 -0.98 -6.15 17.97
N ARG A 441 -1.19 -5.67 16.71
CA ARG A 441 -2.48 -5.17 16.27
C ARG A 441 -3.57 -6.24 16.36
N ASP A 442 -3.30 -7.43 15.83
CA ASP A 442 -4.28 -8.50 15.80
C ASP A 442 -4.65 -8.96 17.23
N ALA A 443 -3.66 -9.03 18.12
CA ALA A 443 -3.88 -9.40 19.51
C ALA A 443 -4.58 -8.30 20.35
N HIS A 444 -4.24 -7.03 20.10
CA HIS A 444 -4.64 -5.91 20.96
C HIS A 444 -5.59 -4.91 20.31
N GLY A 445 -5.86 -5.03 19.00
CA GLY A 445 -6.73 -4.14 18.23
C GLY A 445 -6.08 -2.82 17.80
N VAL A 446 -4.81 -2.57 18.16
CA VAL A 446 -4.07 -1.35 17.82
C VAL A 446 -2.63 -1.69 17.43
N HIS A 447 -2.08 -0.95 16.49
CA HIS A 447 -0.66 -1.08 16.12
C HIS A 447 0.24 -0.55 17.23
N ASP A 448 1.38 -1.23 17.43
CA ASP A 448 2.47 -0.66 18.20
C ASP A 448 3.27 0.31 17.33
N GLN A 449 3.18 1.59 17.65
CA GLN A 449 3.82 2.66 16.88
C GLN A 449 5.35 2.58 16.91
N ILE A 450 5.93 2.01 17.97
CA ILE A 450 7.40 1.85 18.06
C ILE A 450 7.85 0.80 17.05
N MET A 451 7.17 -0.33 16.97
CA MET A 451 7.50 -1.39 16.01
C MET A 451 7.36 -0.92 14.55
N ILE A 452 6.34 -0.08 14.26
CA ILE A 452 6.18 0.51 12.92
C ILE A 452 7.32 1.47 12.59
N LEU A 453 7.73 2.31 13.55
CA LEU A 453 8.86 3.22 13.36
C LEU A 453 10.18 2.46 13.17
N ASP A 454 10.41 1.39 13.93
CA ASP A 454 11.58 0.53 13.76
C ASP A 454 11.59 -0.13 12.37
N ALA A 455 10.42 -0.57 11.89
CA ALA A 455 10.29 -1.08 10.53
C ALA A 455 10.62 -0.02 9.47
N LEU A 456 10.13 1.22 9.63
CA LEU A 456 10.44 2.32 8.71
C LEU A 456 11.93 2.63 8.69
N VAL A 457 12.59 2.67 9.85
CA VAL A 457 14.04 2.86 9.95
C VAL A 457 14.80 1.78 9.19
N SER A 458 14.41 0.51 9.34
CA SER A 458 15.04 -0.60 8.62
C SER A 458 14.81 -0.51 7.10
N PHE A 459 13.59 -0.17 6.64
CA PHE A 459 13.34 0.00 5.21
C PHE A 459 14.03 1.23 4.62
N ASP A 460 14.11 2.33 5.36
CA ASP A 460 14.85 3.52 4.92
C ASP A 460 16.36 3.21 4.83
N ALA A 461 16.93 2.44 5.77
CA ALA A 461 18.31 1.94 5.66
C ALA A 461 18.49 1.04 4.44
N ALA A 462 17.52 0.14 4.15
CA ALA A 462 17.54 -0.69 2.96
C ALA A 462 17.58 0.14 1.66
N ILE A 463 16.81 1.23 1.61
CA ILE A 463 16.77 2.15 0.46
C ILE A 463 18.04 3.00 0.37
N GLU A 464 18.67 3.35 1.51
CA GLU A 464 19.98 4.02 1.51
C GLU A 464 21.07 3.15 0.89
N HIS A 465 21.07 1.84 1.18
CA HIS A 465 22.02 0.87 0.59
C HIS A 465 21.72 0.55 -0.88
N ASP A 466 20.43 0.42 -1.22
CA ASP A 466 20.00 0.15 -2.60
C ASP A 466 18.69 0.90 -2.89
N ARG A 467 18.79 1.98 -3.67
CA ARG A 467 17.64 2.81 -4.07
C ARG A 467 16.70 2.10 -5.04
N GLU A 468 17.18 1.07 -5.72
CA GLU A 468 16.39 0.26 -6.67
C GLU A 468 15.79 -0.98 -6.02
N SER A 469 15.92 -1.14 -4.72
CA SER A 469 15.29 -2.22 -3.98
C SER A 469 13.76 -2.06 -3.94
N GLY A 470 13.06 -2.56 -4.94
CA GLY A 470 11.58 -2.52 -4.99
C GLY A 470 10.93 -3.20 -3.77
N ARG A 471 11.59 -4.21 -3.19
CA ARG A 471 11.13 -4.86 -1.95
C ARG A 471 11.22 -3.94 -0.73
N ALA A 472 12.23 -3.07 -0.66
CA ALA A 472 12.35 -2.08 0.41
C ALA A 472 11.25 -1.02 0.32
N TRP A 473 10.99 -0.50 -0.88
CA TRP A 473 9.89 0.44 -1.14
C TRP A 473 8.52 -0.16 -0.81
N LEU A 474 8.28 -1.43 -1.16
CA LEU A 474 7.05 -2.15 -0.82
C LEU A 474 6.90 -2.31 0.70
N GLY A 475 7.96 -2.69 1.41
CA GLY A 475 7.96 -2.79 2.87
C GLY A 475 7.70 -1.45 3.55
N ARG A 476 8.34 -0.37 3.06
CA ARG A 476 8.12 0.99 3.50
C ARG A 476 6.66 1.42 3.33
N ALA A 477 6.07 1.14 2.17
CA ALA A 477 4.67 1.43 1.90
C ALA A 477 3.73 0.74 2.90
N LYS A 478 3.98 -0.53 3.20
CA LYS A 478 3.21 -1.30 4.17
C LYS A 478 3.33 -0.70 5.59
N ALA A 479 4.53 -0.30 6.00
CA ALA A 479 4.75 0.36 7.29
C ALA A 479 4.04 1.72 7.38
N LEU A 480 4.10 2.53 6.32
CA LEU A 480 3.40 3.82 6.23
C LEU A 480 1.87 3.64 6.26
N ARG A 481 1.33 2.60 5.62
CA ARG A 481 -0.09 2.27 5.71
C ARG A 481 -0.50 1.95 7.16
N TYR A 482 0.31 1.21 7.90
CA TYR A 482 0.06 0.93 9.33
C TYR A 482 0.19 2.17 10.21
N GLN A 483 0.98 3.16 9.79
CA GLN A 483 1.06 4.48 10.43
C GLN A 483 -0.11 5.40 10.04
N GLU A 484 -1.01 4.95 9.16
CA GLU A 484 -2.10 5.75 8.58
C GLU A 484 -1.62 6.93 7.70
N SER A 485 -0.36 6.93 7.29
CA SER A 485 0.23 7.91 6.36
C SER A 485 -0.05 7.49 4.91
N TYR A 486 -1.34 7.50 4.53
CA TYR A 486 -1.82 6.90 3.26
C TYR A 486 -1.22 7.54 2.01
N ASN A 487 -1.02 8.85 1.99
CA ASN A 487 -0.43 9.54 0.85
C ASN A 487 1.04 9.14 0.62
N GLU A 488 1.82 9.04 1.69
CA GLU A 488 3.21 8.60 1.60
C GLU A 488 3.32 7.11 1.23
N ALA A 489 2.37 6.29 1.71
CA ALA A 489 2.27 4.89 1.34
C ALA A 489 1.99 4.71 -0.16
N GLU A 490 1.10 5.53 -0.74
CA GLU A 490 0.79 5.54 -2.17
C GLU A 490 2.03 5.89 -3.01
N VAL A 491 2.77 6.94 -2.63
CA VAL A 491 4.03 7.31 -3.30
C VAL A 491 5.06 6.16 -3.25
N ALA A 492 5.20 5.50 -2.10
CA ALA A 492 6.13 4.37 -1.97
C ALA A 492 5.70 3.16 -2.81
N LEU A 493 4.38 2.90 -2.95
CA LEU A 493 3.83 1.83 -3.82
C LEU A 493 4.08 2.13 -5.29
N VAL A 494 3.89 3.37 -5.74
CA VAL A 494 4.21 3.78 -7.11
C VAL A 494 5.68 3.51 -7.42
N ARG A 495 6.59 3.84 -6.49
CA ARG A 495 8.01 3.56 -6.66
C ARG A 495 8.30 2.05 -6.69
N ALA A 496 7.69 1.28 -5.78
CA ALA A 496 7.83 -0.17 -5.77
C ALA A 496 7.31 -0.81 -7.07
N ARG A 497 6.16 -0.35 -7.58
CA ARG A 497 5.56 -0.84 -8.83
C ARG A 497 6.47 -0.61 -10.03
N ARG A 498 7.13 0.54 -10.09
CA ARG A 498 8.10 0.84 -11.14
C ARG A 498 9.30 -0.12 -11.12
N LEU A 499 9.83 -0.44 -9.93
CA LEU A 499 11.02 -1.27 -9.77
C LEU A 499 10.73 -2.77 -9.91
N ILE A 500 9.54 -3.22 -9.50
CA ILE A 500 9.13 -4.63 -9.55
C ILE A 500 7.68 -4.75 -10.07
N PRO A 501 7.39 -4.36 -11.34
CA PRO A 501 6.04 -4.11 -11.86
C PRO A 501 5.08 -5.28 -11.73
N ASN A 502 5.56 -6.51 -11.87
CA ASN A 502 4.73 -7.73 -11.83
C ASN A 502 4.73 -8.42 -10.45
N HIS A 503 5.14 -7.72 -9.39
CA HIS A 503 5.16 -8.32 -8.06
C HIS A 503 3.75 -8.31 -7.45
N PRO A 504 3.14 -9.49 -7.19
CA PRO A 504 1.73 -9.59 -6.81
C PRO A 504 1.39 -8.90 -5.49
N SER A 505 2.36 -8.77 -4.57
CA SER A 505 2.15 -8.08 -3.30
C SER A 505 1.92 -6.57 -3.46
N ILE A 506 2.29 -5.96 -4.58
CA ILE A 506 2.03 -4.54 -4.83
C ILE A 506 0.53 -4.32 -5.00
N ALA A 507 -0.10 -5.04 -5.93
CA ALA A 507 -1.54 -4.93 -6.15
C ALA A 507 -2.36 -5.30 -4.88
N LEU A 508 -1.85 -6.24 -4.07
CA LEU A 508 -2.46 -6.56 -2.77
C LEU A 508 -2.35 -5.39 -1.77
N GLU A 509 -1.18 -4.76 -1.65
CA GLU A 509 -0.99 -3.63 -0.74
C GLU A 509 -1.75 -2.38 -1.21
N GLU A 510 -1.84 -2.12 -2.52
CA GLU A 510 -2.68 -1.07 -3.08
C GLU A 510 -4.16 -1.32 -2.79
N ALA A 511 -4.63 -2.57 -2.92
CA ALA A 511 -5.98 -2.93 -2.55
C ALA A 511 -6.24 -2.69 -1.05
N LEU A 512 -5.32 -3.11 -0.17
CA LEU A 512 -5.43 -2.91 1.28
C LEU A 512 -5.40 -1.42 1.64
N LEU A 513 -4.51 -0.63 1.05
CA LEU A 513 -4.45 0.82 1.22
C LEU A 513 -5.78 1.48 0.83
N CYS A 514 -6.36 1.07 -0.30
CA CYS A 514 -7.66 1.56 -0.75
C CYS A 514 -8.81 1.15 0.20
N VAL A 515 -8.77 -0.08 0.76
CA VAL A 515 -9.76 -0.54 1.76
C VAL A 515 -9.69 0.29 3.04
N GLU A 516 -8.51 0.58 3.54
CA GLU A 516 -8.32 1.38 4.75
C GLU A 516 -8.68 2.86 4.53
N ASN A 517 -8.37 3.41 3.36
CA ASN A 517 -8.72 4.77 2.94
C ASN A 517 -10.19 4.91 2.46
N GLY A 518 -10.98 3.84 2.47
CA GLY A 518 -12.39 3.85 2.08
C GLY A 518 -12.66 3.92 0.56
N LYS A 519 -11.63 3.84 -0.30
CA LYS A 519 -11.72 3.85 -1.77
C LYS A 519 -12.06 2.44 -2.30
N LEU A 520 -13.26 1.92 -1.97
CA LEU A 520 -13.59 0.50 -2.19
C LEU A 520 -13.68 0.09 -3.66
N ASP A 521 -14.02 1.00 -4.58
CA ASP A 521 -14.05 0.71 -6.02
C ASP A 521 -12.64 0.50 -6.58
N GLN A 522 -11.69 1.33 -6.18
CA GLN A 522 -10.29 1.17 -6.54
C GLN A 522 -9.71 -0.11 -5.93
N ALA A 523 -10.06 -0.42 -4.68
CA ALA A 523 -9.67 -1.69 -4.04
C ALA A 523 -10.11 -2.90 -4.86
N ASN A 524 -11.34 -2.89 -5.43
CA ASN A 524 -11.81 -3.96 -6.30
C ASN A 524 -10.99 -4.09 -7.59
N THR A 525 -10.53 -2.98 -8.16
CA THR A 525 -9.67 -3.00 -9.36
C THR A 525 -8.32 -3.63 -9.05
N HIS A 526 -7.64 -3.17 -7.98
CA HIS A 526 -6.34 -3.71 -7.60
C HIS A 526 -6.40 -5.18 -7.18
N ILE A 527 -7.46 -5.62 -6.47
CA ILE A 527 -7.59 -7.03 -6.12
C ILE A 527 -7.94 -7.91 -7.33
N ALA A 528 -8.58 -7.38 -8.36
CA ALA A 528 -8.77 -8.09 -9.62
C ALA A 528 -7.43 -8.29 -10.34
N GLU A 529 -6.57 -7.27 -10.39
CA GLU A 529 -5.20 -7.36 -10.90
C GLU A 529 -4.39 -8.38 -10.10
N ALA A 530 -4.38 -8.30 -8.77
CA ALA A 530 -3.69 -9.27 -7.92
C ALA A 530 -4.16 -10.70 -8.17
N ALA A 531 -5.44 -10.91 -8.46
CA ALA A 531 -6.01 -12.23 -8.74
C ALA A 531 -5.51 -12.85 -10.05
N THR A 532 -5.11 -12.03 -11.03
CA THR A 532 -4.50 -12.52 -12.28
C THR A 532 -3.06 -13.02 -12.07
N LEU A 533 -2.36 -12.47 -11.08
CA LEU A 533 -0.98 -12.82 -10.73
C LEU A 533 -0.92 -13.95 -9.68
N LEU A 534 -1.91 -14.01 -8.80
CA LEU A 534 -1.99 -14.94 -7.67
C LEU A 534 -3.10 -15.97 -7.89
N HIS A 535 -2.85 -16.92 -8.79
CA HIS A 535 -3.79 -18.00 -9.03
C HIS A 535 -3.98 -18.84 -7.75
N ASN A 536 -5.23 -18.94 -7.30
CA ASN A 536 -5.62 -19.76 -6.14
C ASN A 536 -4.83 -19.47 -4.83
N HIS A 537 -4.54 -18.21 -4.54
CA HIS A 537 -3.86 -17.77 -3.32
C HIS A 537 -4.87 -17.19 -2.31
N SER A 538 -4.74 -17.56 -1.04
CA SER A 538 -5.62 -17.16 0.07
C SER A 538 -5.76 -15.64 0.29
N ALA A 539 -4.73 -14.86 -0.05
CA ALA A 539 -4.75 -13.40 0.07
C ALA A 539 -5.86 -12.74 -0.79
N VAL A 540 -6.19 -13.31 -1.96
CA VAL A 540 -7.23 -12.75 -2.84
C VAL A 540 -8.62 -12.83 -2.19
N PRO A 541 -9.14 -14.01 -1.79
CA PRO A 541 -10.42 -14.08 -1.09
C PRO A 541 -10.37 -13.36 0.26
N PHE A 542 -9.22 -13.27 0.94
CA PHE A 542 -9.08 -12.51 2.17
C PHE A 542 -9.36 -11.01 1.97
N VAL A 543 -8.69 -10.36 1.01
CA VAL A 543 -8.90 -8.91 0.74
C VAL A 543 -10.31 -8.65 0.19
N ARG A 544 -10.85 -9.52 -0.67
CA ARG A 544 -12.26 -9.44 -1.10
C ARG A 544 -13.22 -9.54 0.07
N GLY A 545 -12.93 -10.40 1.05
CA GLY A 545 -13.69 -10.52 2.29
C GLY A 545 -13.69 -9.22 3.10
N LEU A 546 -12.56 -8.54 3.20
CA LEU A 546 -12.46 -7.22 3.85
C LEU A 546 -13.26 -6.15 3.10
N ILE A 547 -13.20 -6.12 1.77
CA ILE A 547 -13.99 -5.20 0.94
C ILE A 547 -15.49 -5.45 1.16
N ALA A 548 -15.93 -6.71 1.11
CA ALA A 548 -17.33 -7.07 1.33
C ALA A 548 -17.82 -6.66 2.75
N ALA A 549 -16.98 -6.88 3.78
CA ALA A 549 -17.29 -6.45 5.14
C ALA A 549 -17.47 -4.93 5.24
N LYS A 550 -16.56 -4.15 4.67
CA LYS A 550 -16.65 -2.67 4.63
C LYS A 550 -17.87 -2.18 3.86
N GLN A 551 -18.35 -2.93 2.87
CA GLN A 551 -19.57 -2.62 2.11
C GLN A 551 -20.86 -3.11 2.81
N GLY A 552 -20.76 -3.72 3.99
CA GLY A 552 -21.90 -4.29 4.72
C GLY A 552 -22.44 -5.60 4.12
N ARG A 553 -21.75 -6.20 3.14
CA ARG A 553 -22.12 -7.48 2.51
C ARG A 553 -21.65 -8.66 3.36
N LEU A 554 -22.21 -8.77 4.57
CA LEU A 554 -21.74 -9.68 5.63
C LEU A 554 -21.75 -11.16 5.21
N ALA A 555 -22.79 -11.62 4.51
CA ALA A 555 -22.89 -13.01 4.05
C ALA A 555 -21.79 -13.37 3.05
N GLU A 556 -21.49 -12.47 2.11
CA GLU A 556 -20.39 -12.64 1.14
C GLU A 556 -19.02 -12.62 1.86
N SER A 557 -18.83 -11.70 2.80
CA SER A 557 -17.63 -11.61 3.61
C SER A 557 -17.36 -12.91 4.39
N GLN A 558 -18.38 -13.45 5.06
CA GLN A 558 -18.31 -14.72 5.77
C GLN A 558 -17.91 -15.88 4.84
N THR A 559 -18.51 -15.96 3.65
CA THR A 559 -18.20 -16.99 2.64
C THR A 559 -16.74 -16.87 2.15
N LEU A 560 -16.28 -15.65 1.89
CA LEU A 560 -14.91 -15.40 1.42
C LEU A 560 -13.87 -15.76 2.48
N PHE A 561 -14.10 -15.40 3.75
CA PHE A 561 -13.21 -15.83 4.84
C PHE A 561 -13.26 -17.34 5.07
N SER A 562 -14.40 -17.99 4.89
CA SER A 562 -14.49 -19.46 4.93
C SER A 562 -13.65 -20.10 3.84
N LYS A 563 -13.66 -19.52 2.61
CA LYS A 563 -12.78 -19.97 1.52
C LYS A 563 -11.29 -19.81 1.87
N VAL A 564 -10.91 -18.73 2.55
CA VAL A 564 -9.53 -18.57 3.07
C VAL A 564 -9.19 -19.72 4.01
N LEU A 565 -10.10 -20.06 4.93
CA LEU A 565 -9.89 -21.09 5.95
C LEU A 565 -9.92 -22.53 5.40
N GLU A 566 -10.55 -22.74 4.24
CA GLU A 566 -10.45 -24.01 3.48
C GLU A 566 -9.04 -24.18 2.91
N MET A 567 -8.41 -23.08 2.48
CA MET A 567 -7.04 -23.07 1.93
C MET A 567 -5.97 -23.10 3.04
N GLU A 568 -6.19 -22.31 4.08
CA GLU A 568 -5.30 -22.13 5.22
C GLU A 568 -6.09 -22.22 6.54
N PRO A 569 -6.27 -23.42 7.10
CA PRO A 569 -7.08 -23.64 8.30
C PRO A 569 -6.64 -22.86 9.55
N ASP A 570 -5.36 -22.52 9.62
CA ASP A 570 -4.76 -21.80 10.75
C ASP A 570 -4.65 -20.29 10.55
N HIS A 571 -5.30 -19.72 9.51
CA HIS A 571 -5.26 -18.30 9.22
C HIS A 571 -6.05 -17.48 10.25
N ILE A 572 -5.39 -17.06 11.36
CA ILE A 572 -5.99 -16.37 12.52
C ILE A 572 -6.79 -15.13 12.11
N ARG A 573 -6.24 -14.28 11.21
CA ARG A 573 -6.91 -13.05 10.77
C ARG A 573 -8.20 -13.32 10.00
N ALA A 574 -8.25 -14.37 9.20
CA ALA A 574 -9.47 -14.76 8.50
C ALA A 574 -10.54 -15.24 9.48
N ARG A 575 -10.15 -16.03 10.49
CA ARG A 575 -11.08 -16.44 11.56
C ARG A 575 -11.62 -15.25 12.35
N LEU A 576 -10.77 -14.32 12.75
CA LEU A 576 -11.16 -13.13 13.48
C LEU A 576 -12.15 -12.26 12.69
N ASN A 577 -11.88 -12.08 11.39
CA ASN A 577 -12.77 -11.32 10.52
C ASN A 577 -14.07 -12.07 10.23
N ARG A 578 -14.03 -13.41 10.09
CA ARG A 578 -15.24 -14.23 9.95
C ARG A 578 -16.07 -14.21 11.23
N CYS A 579 -15.44 -14.33 12.39
CA CYS A 579 -16.08 -14.17 13.69
C CYS A 579 -16.82 -12.82 13.77
N SER A 580 -16.17 -11.72 13.39
CA SER A 580 -16.78 -10.38 13.40
C SER A 580 -17.94 -10.27 12.41
N ALA A 581 -17.80 -10.81 11.20
CA ALA A 581 -18.87 -10.80 10.19
C ALA A 581 -20.06 -11.69 10.63
N SER A 582 -19.78 -12.84 11.26
CA SER A 582 -20.79 -13.77 11.76
C SER A 582 -21.54 -13.17 12.97
N LEU A 583 -20.83 -12.49 13.87
CA LEU A 583 -21.44 -11.78 15.00
C LEU A 583 -22.42 -10.70 14.52
N LEU A 584 -22.01 -9.87 13.54
CA LEU A 584 -22.87 -8.83 12.95
C LEU A 584 -24.06 -9.40 12.17
N LYS A 585 -23.95 -10.63 11.68
CA LYS A 585 -25.02 -11.36 10.99
C LYS A 585 -25.90 -12.16 11.94
N GLU A 586 -25.57 -12.20 13.23
CA GLU A 586 -26.21 -13.02 14.26
C GLU A 586 -26.04 -14.54 14.09
N ASP A 587 -25.02 -14.98 13.32
CA ASP A 587 -24.60 -16.39 13.23
C ASP A 587 -23.68 -16.72 14.42
N LEU A 588 -24.25 -16.73 15.62
CA LEU A 588 -23.50 -16.77 16.88
C LEU A 588 -22.70 -18.06 17.08
N GLU A 589 -23.16 -19.20 16.53
CA GLU A 589 -22.47 -20.49 16.61
C GLU A 589 -21.11 -20.42 15.87
N ILE A 590 -21.09 -19.97 14.62
CA ILE A 590 -19.85 -19.81 13.83
C ILE A 590 -18.92 -18.79 14.47
N ALA A 591 -19.50 -17.69 14.99
CA ALA A 591 -18.73 -16.65 15.64
C ALA A 591 -18.04 -17.18 16.91
N LEU A 592 -18.73 -17.98 17.72
CA LEU A 592 -18.20 -18.54 18.96
C LEU A 592 -17.11 -19.58 18.68
N ASP A 593 -17.34 -20.49 17.71
CA ASP A 593 -16.36 -21.48 17.30
C ASP A 593 -15.05 -20.82 16.83
N ASP A 594 -15.13 -19.75 16.05
CA ASP A 594 -13.96 -19.02 15.60
C ASP A 594 -13.20 -18.33 16.74
N ALA A 595 -13.92 -17.70 17.68
CA ALA A 595 -13.32 -17.06 18.85
C ALA A 595 -12.64 -18.10 19.76
N ASP A 596 -13.30 -19.24 20.03
CA ASP A 596 -12.77 -20.33 20.82
C ASP A 596 -11.54 -20.97 20.19
N TYR A 597 -11.57 -21.16 18.87
CA TYR A 597 -10.40 -21.66 18.11
C TYR A 597 -9.17 -20.77 18.28
N ILE A 598 -9.35 -19.44 18.16
CA ILE A 598 -8.25 -18.48 18.32
C ILE A 598 -7.73 -18.53 19.76
N LEU A 599 -8.62 -18.51 20.77
CA LEU A 599 -8.22 -18.49 22.17
C LEU A 599 -7.60 -19.81 22.66
N ALA A 600 -7.95 -20.93 22.06
CA ALA A 600 -7.32 -22.22 22.34
C ALA A 600 -5.84 -22.24 21.92
N ARG A 601 -5.46 -21.49 20.87
CA ARG A 601 -4.08 -21.40 20.36
C ARG A 601 -3.32 -20.21 20.92
N ALA A 602 -3.98 -19.11 21.13
CA ALA A 602 -3.43 -17.86 21.63
C ALA A 602 -4.32 -17.31 22.78
N PRO A 603 -4.15 -17.83 24.00
CA PRO A 603 -5.00 -17.43 25.15
C PRO A 603 -4.94 -15.94 25.49
N ASP A 604 -3.85 -15.26 25.10
CA ASP A 604 -3.64 -13.83 25.34
C ASP A 604 -4.14 -12.93 24.19
N PHE A 605 -4.88 -13.47 23.21
CA PHE A 605 -5.39 -12.72 22.07
C PHE A 605 -6.61 -11.86 22.50
N LEU A 606 -6.35 -10.64 22.93
CA LEU A 606 -7.34 -9.79 23.62
C LEU A 606 -8.55 -9.46 22.72
N LEU A 607 -8.35 -9.25 21.43
CA LEU A 607 -9.46 -8.96 20.51
C LEU A 607 -10.40 -10.16 20.33
N ALA A 608 -9.86 -11.37 20.24
CA ALA A 608 -10.70 -12.58 20.20
C ALA A 608 -11.47 -12.77 21.50
N ARG A 609 -10.84 -12.47 22.63
CA ARG A 609 -11.49 -12.49 23.95
C ARG A 609 -12.62 -11.47 24.04
N GLN A 610 -12.42 -10.28 23.51
CA GLN A 610 -13.45 -9.26 23.41
C GLN A 610 -14.63 -9.76 22.55
N ARG A 611 -14.35 -10.32 21.37
CA ARG A 611 -15.40 -10.86 20.49
C ARG A 611 -16.16 -12.00 21.14
N ARG A 612 -15.45 -12.90 21.84
CA ARG A 612 -16.10 -13.98 22.60
C ARG A 612 -17.07 -13.42 23.65
N ALA A 613 -16.66 -12.42 24.39
CA ALA A 613 -17.53 -11.77 25.38
C ALA A 613 -18.77 -11.12 24.72
N GLU A 614 -18.59 -10.42 23.59
CA GLU A 614 -19.70 -9.82 22.82
C GLU A 614 -20.67 -10.89 22.30
N ILE A 615 -20.16 -12.04 21.84
CA ILE A 615 -20.98 -13.17 21.40
C ILE A 615 -21.76 -13.76 22.57
N LEU A 616 -21.11 -14.00 23.72
CA LEU A 616 -21.75 -14.53 24.93
C LEU A 616 -22.83 -13.59 25.46
N MET A 617 -22.61 -12.27 25.40
CA MET A 617 -23.64 -11.27 25.71
C MET A 617 -24.86 -11.39 24.80
N ASN A 618 -24.64 -11.62 23.47
CA ASN A 618 -25.76 -11.82 22.54
C ASN A 618 -26.47 -13.14 22.73
N ILE A 619 -25.79 -14.19 23.20
CA ILE A 619 -26.41 -15.47 23.59
C ILE A 619 -27.19 -15.32 24.91
N GLY A 620 -26.81 -14.37 25.77
CA GLY A 620 -27.38 -14.18 27.11
C GLY A 620 -26.61 -14.92 28.21
N ASP A 621 -25.41 -15.43 27.90
CA ASP A 621 -24.54 -16.07 28.90
C ASP A 621 -23.65 -14.99 29.58
N TRP A 622 -24.31 -14.27 30.48
CA TRP A 622 -23.75 -13.12 31.16
C TRP A 622 -22.59 -13.47 32.11
N GLU A 623 -22.64 -14.65 32.76
CA GLU A 623 -21.58 -15.10 33.65
C GLU A 623 -20.27 -15.39 32.94
N GLU A 624 -20.33 -16.11 31.82
CA GLU A 624 -19.12 -16.35 31.01
C GLU A 624 -18.61 -15.07 30.36
N ALA A 625 -19.51 -14.19 29.87
CA ALA A 625 -19.14 -12.89 29.33
C ALA A 625 -18.42 -12.03 30.38
N GLU A 626 -18.94 -11.96 31.63
CA GLU A 626 -18.27 -11.27 32.74
C GLU A 626 -16.86 -11.81 32.98
N ALA A 627 -16.69 -13.14 32.97
CA ALA A 627 -15.41 -13.78 33.21
C ALA A 627 -14.38 -13.41 32.11
N GLU A 628 -14.80 -13.44 30.85
CA GLU A 628 -13.92 -13.06 29.73
C GLU A 628 -13.53 -11.58 29.77
N LEU A 629 -14.48 -10.69 30.08
CA LEU A 629 -14.21 -9.24 30.19
C LEU A 629 -13.26 -8.94 31.36
N ARG A 630 -13.40 -9.64 32.50
CA ARG A 630 -12.47 -9.50 33.62
C ARG A 630 -11.05 -9.94 33.24
N ARG A 631 -10.88 -11.09 32.55
CA ARG A 631 -9.58 -11.57 32.05
C ARG A 631 -8.96 -10.57 31.07
N LEU A 632 -9.77 -9.95 30.22
CA LEU A 632 -9.30 -8.89 29.31
C LEU A 632 -8.81 -7.69 30.11
N LEU A 633 -9.58 -7.24 31.09
CA LEU A 633 -9.26 -6.08 31.94
C LEU A 633 -8.07 -6.32 32.88
N GLU A 634 -7.76 -7.56 33.27
CA GLU A 634 -6.51 -7.92 33.97
C GLU A 634 -5.26 -7.56 33.14
N ARG A 635 -5.33 -7.73 31.81
CA ARG A 635 -4.25 -7.40 30.88
C ARG A 635 -4.25 -5.94 30.43
N ARG A 636 -5.44 -5.38 30.21
CA ARG A 636 -5.64 -3.97 29.78
C ARG A 636 -6.70 -3.29 30.64
N GLN A 637 -6.25 -2.75 31.76
CA GLN A 637 -7.12 -2.12 32.78
C GLN A 637 -7.90 -0.90 32.28
N GLU A 638 -7.43 -0.29 31.17
CA GLU A 638 -8.00 0.94 30.59
C GLU A 638 -8.76 0.68 29.27
N HIS A 639 -9.14 -0.57 29.00
CA HIS A 639 -9.89 -0.90 27.80
C HIS A 639 -11.34 -0.47 27.91
N VAL A 640 -11.67 0.71 27.35
CA VAL A 640 -12.97 1.39 27.51
C VAL A 640 -14.15 0.48 27.16
N MET A 641 -14.12 -0.15 25.95
CA MET A 641 -15.24 -1.02 25.53
C MET A 641 -15.46 -2.23 26.46
N ALA A 642 -14.37 -2.82 26.96
CA ALA A 642 -14.49 -3.93 27.90
C ALA A 642 -15.08 -3.49 29.24
N LEU A 643 -14.76 -2.26 29.69
CA LEU A 643 -15.38 -1.68 30.89
C LEU A 643 -16.86 -1.40 30.66
N VAL A 644 -17.26 -0.91 29.48
CA VAL A 644 -18.68 -0.68 29.13
C VAL A 644 -19.43 -2.01 29.12
N HIS A 645 -18.92 -3.02 28.39
CA HIS A 645 -19.53 -4.34 28.29
C HIS A 645 -19.63 -5.03 29.67
N LEU A 646 -18.59 -4.87 30.52
CA LEU A 646 -18.65 -5.39 31.89
C LEU A 646 -19.78 -4.73 32.71
N GLY A 647 -19.94 -3.41 32.56
CA GLY A 647 -21.06 -2.70 33.20
C GLY A 647 -22.41 -3.21 32.70
N THR A 648 -22.52 -3.44 31.37
CA THR A 648 -23.73 -4.01 30.76
C THR A 648 -24.03 -5.42 31.28
N CYS A 649 -23.04 -6.32 31.35
CA CYS A 649 -23.19 -7.67 31.86
C CYS A 649 -23.63 -7.66 33.32
N LEU A 650 -22.99 -6.84 34.15
CA LEU A 650 -23.33 -6.73 35.60
C LEU A 650 -24.73 -6.18 35.79
N ASN A 651 -25.16 -5.23 34.96
CA ASN A 651 -26.53 -4.72 35.02
C ASN A 651 -27.54 -5.80 34.59
N ALA A 652 -27.29 -6.52 33.51
CA ALA A 652 -28.14 -7.62 33.04
C ALA A 652 -28.28 -8.76 34.07
N MET A 653 -27.25 -8.95 34.89
CA MET A 653 -27.29 -9.93 36.03
C MET A 653 -27.88 -9.35 37.31
N GLU A 654 -28.53 -8.22 37.26
CA GLU A 654 -29.11 -7.50 38.44
C GLU A 654 -28.05 -7.13 39.50
N LYS A 655 -26.74 -7.07 39.13
CA LYS A 655 -25.62 -6.64 39.99
C LYS A 655 -25.34 -5.13 39.82
N ALA A 656 -26.40 -4.33 39.84
CA ALA A 656 -26.38 -2.93 39.46
C ALA A 656 -25.38 -2.08 40.27
N GLU A 657 -25.21 -2.31 41.57
CA GLU A 657 -24.21 -1.60 42.38
C GLU A 657 -22.75 -1.85 41.91
N GLN A 658 -22.50 -3.04 41.35
CA GLN A 658 -21.18 -3.38 40.83
C GLN A 658 -20.96 -2.82 39.40
N ALA A 659 -22.05 -2.63 38.64
CA ALA A 659 -22.03 -2.13 37.27
C ALA A 659 -21.61 -0.64 37.19
N GLU A 660 -21.91 0.16 38.19
CA GLU A 660 -21.60 1.60 38.21
C GLU A 660 -20.07 1.87 38.15
N ARG A 661 -19.27 1.03 38.82
CA ARG A 661 -17.80 1.22 38.89
C ARG A 661 -17.09 1.14 37.50
N PRO A 662 -17.29 0.07 36.74
CA PRO A 662 -16.66 -0.02 35.42
C PRO A 662 -17.16 1.06 34.45
N LEU A 663 -18.45 1.44 34.49
CA LEU A 663 -18.98 2.50 33.62
C LEU A 663 -18.39 3.87 34.00
N ASN A 664 -18.27 4.19 35.30
CA ASN A 664 -17.60 5.41 35.72
C ASN A 664 -16.13 5.43 35.34
N LYS A 665 -15.42 4.29 35.42
CA LYS A 665 -14.04 4.17 34.98
C LYS A 665 -13.92 4.37 33.45
N ALA A 666 -14.84 3.80 32.69
CA ALA A 666 -14.89 4.01 31.23
C ALA A 666 -15.01 5.49 30.87
N LEU A 667 -15.91 6.21 31.55
CA LEU A 667 -16.13 7.65 31.36
C LEU A 667 -14.99 8.53 31.88
N GLN A 668 -14.22 8.08 32.86
CA GLN A 668 -12.99 8.75 33.29
C GLN A 668 -11.88 8.68 32.24
N ILE A 669 -11.78 7.54 31.55
CA ILE A 669 -10.77 7.31 30.48
C ILE A 669 -11.21 8.02 29.21
N ASP A 670 -12.46 7.80 28.78
CA ASP A 670 -13.05 8.43 27.59
C ASP A 670 -14.38 9.12 27.91
N PRO A 671 -14.34 10.40 28.28
CA PRO A 671 -15.55 11.18 28.56
C PRO A 671 -16.48 11.39 27.35
N ARG A 672 -16.03 11.03 26.13
CA ARG A 672 -16.81 11.18 24.90
C ARG A 672 -17.49 9.88 24.47
N ASN A 673 -17.28 8.80 25.17
CA ASN A 673 -17.87 7.50 24.82
C ASN A 673 -19.38 7.53 25.05
N SER A 674 -20.15 7.58 23.96
CA SER A 674 -21.61 7.63 23.96
C SER A 674 -22.24 6.40 24.58
N ASP A 675 -21.66 5.21 24.33
CA ASP A 675 -22.20 3.94 24.84
C ASP A 675 -22.03 3.85 26.36
N ALA A 676 -20.91 4.34 26.89
CA ALA A 676 -20.70 4.38 28.36
C ALA A 676 -21.71 5.28 29.04
N TRP A 677 -22.01 6.46 28.50
CA TRP A 677 -23.06 7.33 28.97
C TRP A 677 -24.43 6.66 28.88
N TYR A 678 -24.74 6.04 27.76
CA TYR A 678 -26.00 5.35 27.55
C TYR A 678 -26.20 4.21 28.53
N GLN A 679 -25.20 3.34 28.72
CA GLN A 679 -25.30 2.19 29.63
C GLN A 679 -25.41 2.64 31.10
N ARG A 680 -24.73 3.73 31.50
CA ARG A 680 -24.88 4.27 32.83
C ARG A 680 -26.25 4.93 33.04
N GLY A 681 -26.78 5.57 31.99
CA GLY A 681 -28.15 6.08 32.00
C GLY A 681 -29.18 4.98 32.21
N LEU A 682 -29.04 3.82 31.56
CA LEU A 682 -29.90 2.65 31.81
C LEU A 682 -29.80 2.16 33.26
N LEU A 683 -28.58 2.06 33.79
CA LEU A 683 -28.34 1.67 35.17
C LEU A 683 -29.02 2.64 36.16
N TYR A 684 -28.97 3.95 35.91
CA TYR A 684 -29.64 4.95 36.75
C TYR A 684 -31.17 4.85 36.67
N LEU A 685 -31.73 4.45 35.53
CA LEU A 685 -33.17 4.13 35.45
C LEU A 685 -33.54 2.94 36.36
N ASP A 686 -32.73 1.88 36.37
CA ASP A 686 -32.96 0.71 37.22
C ASP A 686 -32.86 1.07 38.69
N PHE A 687 -32.06 2.07 39.07
CA PHE A 687 -32.03 2.65 40.41
C PHE A 687 -33.19 3.65 40.72
N GLY A 688 -34.05 3.94 39.75
CA GLY A 688 -35.09 4.95 39.88
C GLY A 688 -34.57 6.41 39.89
N ARG A 689 -33.34 6.64 39.44
CA ARG A 689 -32.65 7.94 39.39
C ARG A 689 -32.89 8.61 38.03
N GLY A 690 -34.14 8.95 37.73
CA GLY A 690 -34.56 9.40 36.41
C GLY A 690 -33.87 10.68 35.92
N ASP A 691 -33.61 11.65 36.78
CA ASP A 691 -32.96 12.93 36.38
C ASP A 691 -31.50 12.71 35.97
N GLU A 692 -30.81 11.83 36.68
CA GLU A 692 -29.41 11.47 36.38
C GLU A 692 -29.34 10.63 35.08
N ALA A 693 -30.28 9.69 34.92
CA ALA A 693 -30.43 8.93 33.69
C ALA A 693 -30.67 9.84 32.49
N LEU A 694 -31.55 10.83 32.62
CA LEU A 694 -31.81 11.79 31.54
C LEU A 694 -30.55 12.58 31.17
N SER A 695 -29.77 13.06 32.15
CA SER A 695 -28.52 13.77 31.96
C SER A 695 -27.50 12.91 31.22
N ASP A 696 -27.43 11.62 31.55
CA ASP A 696 -26.51 10.68 30.90
C ASP A 696 -26.94 10.38 29.46
N PHE A 697 -28.23 10.17 29.20
CA PHE A 697 -28.72 10.01 27.82
C PHE A 697 -28.53 11.28 26.97
N GLU A 698 -28.70 12.46 27.54
CA GLU A 698 -28.39 13.72 26.84
C GLU A 698 -26.89 13.83 26.50
N SER A 699 -26.05 13.39 27.42
CA SER A 699 -24.58 13.33 27.16
C SER A 699 -24.26 12.32 26.07
N ALA A 700 -24.86 11.14 26.05
CA ALA A 700 -24.75 10.15 24.99
C ALA A 700 -25.16 10.74 23.63
N ALA A 701 -26.37 11.34 23.56
CA ALA A 701 -26.90 11.96 22.33
C ALA A 701 -26.12 13.21 21.88
N LYS A 702 -25.38 13.85 22.76
CA LYS A 702 -24.49 14.99 22.47
C LYS A 702 -23.18 14.51 21.82
N HIS A 703 -22.61 13.42 22.35
CA HIS A 703 -21.34 12.87 21.84
C HIS A 703 -21.52 12.06 20.56
N ASP A 704 -22.64 11.32 20.46
CA ASP A 704 -23.07 10.73 19.18
C ASP A 704 -24.45 11.27 18.79
N THR A 705 -24.45 12.18 17.82
CA THR A 705 -25.69 12.81 17.33
C THR A 705 -26.63 11.83 16.61
N LYS A 706 -26.16 10.64 16.24
CA LYS A 706 -26.93 9.57 15.60
C LYS A 706 -27.33 8.45 16.54
N HIS A 707 -27.02 8.55 17.81
CA HIS A 707 -27.37 7.53 18.81
C HIS A 707 -28.89 7.48 19.03
N ILE A 708 -29.56 6.62 18.27
CA ILE A 708 -31.04 6.52 18.26
C ILE A 708 -31.54 6.10 19.63
N ASP A 709 -30.94 5.06 20.26
CA ASP A 709 -31.41 4.51 21.53
C ASP A 709 -31.38 5.54 22.68
N ALA A 710 -30.32 6.34 22.76
CA ALA A 710 -30.26 7.43 23.74
C ALA A 710 -31.37 8.45 23.52
N ARG A 711 -31.66 8.82 22.26
CA ARG A 711 -32.76 9.74 21.95
C ARG A 711 -34.13 9.14 22.21
N LEU A 712 -34.32 7.83 22.03
CA LEU A 712 -35.52 7.11 22.38
C LEU A 712 -35.76 7.15 23.90
N MET A 713 -34.70 6.92 24.70
CA MET A 713 -34.81 6.99 26.16
C MET A 713 -35.12 8.40 26.65
N ILE A 714 -34.49 9.43 26.10
CA ILE A 714 -34.84 10.84 26.39
C ILE A 714 -36.31 11.11 26.10
N ALA A 715 -36.77 10.65 24.93
CA ALA A 715 -38.14 10.89 24.49
C ALA A 715 -39.15 10.10 25.36
N ALA A 716 -38.81 8.90 25.81
CA ALA A 716 -39.60 8.09 26.73
C ALA A 716 -39.72 8.76 28.10
N ILE A 717 -38.60 9.22 28.67
CA ILE A 717 -38.59 9.92 29.98
C ILE A 717 -39.43 11.20 29.92
N HIS A 718 -39.27 12.02 28.86
CA HIS A 718 -40.12 13.22 28.71
C HIS A 718 -41.60 12.89 28.51
N HIS A 719 -41.91 11.74 27.88
CA HIS A 719 -43.27 11.30 27.66
C HIS A 719 -43.93 10.87 28.99
N GLU A 720 -43.21 10.19 29.88
CA GLU A 720 -43.67 9.79 31.19
C GLU A 720 -43.77 10.97 32.17
N GLY A 721 -42.94 11.98 32.01
CA GLY A 721 -42.87 13.17 32.85
C GLY A 721 -43.98 14.22 32.60
N ASP A 722 -45.09 13.88 31.93
CA ASP A 722 -46.22 14.78 31.58
C ASP A 722 -45.85 16.06 30.78
N SER A 723 -44.64 16.13 30.24
CA SER A 723 -44.13 17.25 29.44
C SER A 723 -44.38 17.02 27.94
N SER A 724 -45.62 17.05 27.50
CA SER A 724 -46.01 16.65 26.13
C SER A 724 -45.28 17.46 25.03
N GLU A 725 -44.92 18.71 25.30
CA GLU A 725 -44.13 19.53 24.34
C GLU A 725 -42.67 19.05 24.23
N LEU A 726 -42.02 18.76 25.34
CA LEU A 726 -40.64 18.23 25.35
C LEU A 726 -40.61 16.82 24.80
N ALA A 727 -41.58 15.98 25.10
CA ALA A 727 -41.74 14.65 24.52
C ALA A 727 -41.88 14.74 22.98
N ALA A 728 -42.81 15.60 22.50
CA ALA A 728 -43.00 15.80 21.06
C ALA A 728 -41.73 16.31 20.34
N ALA A 729 -40.98 17.20 20.98
CA ALA A 729 -39.70 17.69 20.45
C ALA A 729 -38.65 16.59 20.38
N SER A 730 -38.58 15.72 21.42
CA SER A 730 -37.65 14.60 21.50
C SER A 730 -37.98 13.50 20.49
N TRP A 731 -39.26 13.16 20.31
CA TRP A 731 -39.69 12.21 19.27
C TRP A 731 -39.37 12.71 17.85
N ARG A 732 -39.51 14.04 17.58
CA ARG A 732 -39.07 14.60 16.29
C ARG A 732 -37.57 14.38 16.05
N LYS A 733 -36.73 14.58 17.05
CA LYS A 733 -35.27 14.33 16.93
C LYS A 733 -34.95 12.86 16.62
N VAL A 734 -35.76 11.92 17.07
CA VAL A 734 -35.64 10.52 16.67
C VAL A 734 -35.99 10.35 15.19
N LEU A 735 -37.10 10.97 14.74
CA LEU A 735 -37.56 10.91 13.36
C LEU A 735 -36.65 11.66 12.38
N ASP A 736 -35.88 12.62 12.84
CA ASP A 736 -34.85 13.30 12.02
C ASP A 736 -33.73 12.32 11.64
N ILE A 737 -33.46 11.29 12.48
CA ILE A 737 -32.44 10.27 12.22
C ILE A 737 -33.05 9.08 11.46
N ASP A 738 -34.18 8.53 11.98
CA ASP A 738 -34.93 7.46 11.32
C ASP A 738 -36.37 7.90 11.05
N PRO A 739 -36.62 8.46 9.85
CA PRO A 739 -37.98 8.91 9.47
C PRO A 739 -39.03 7.78 9.46
N GLN A 740 -38.65 6.51 9.45
CA GLN A 740 -39.56 5.36 9.42
C GLN A 740 -39.80 4.73 10.79
N HIS A 741 -39.19 5.27 11.86
CA HIS A 741 -39.28 4.69 13.20
C HIS A 741 -40.73 4.64 13.72
N ARG A 742 -41.31 3.45 13.75
CA ARG A 742 -42.75 3.23 14.03
C ARG A 742 -43.19 3.76 15.39
N ILE A 743 -42.40 3.49 16.43
CA ILE A 743 -42.75 3.89 17.82
C ILE A 743 -42.71 5.42 17.93
N ALA A 744 -41.67 6.06 17.38
CA ALA A 744 -41.52 7.51 17.46
C ALA A 744 -42.66 8.25 16.73
N ARG A 745 -43.10 7.76 15.54
CA ARG A 745 -44.25 8.31 14.83
C ARG A 745 -45.52 8.21 15.67
N ARG A 746 -45.82 7.02 16.20
CA ARG A 746 -47.03 6.80 17.01
C ARG A 746 -47.02 7.66 18.29
N ARG A 747 -45.92 7.72 19.00
CA ARG A 747 -45.79 8.50 20.22
C ARG A 747 -45.88 10.02 19.94
N LEU A 748 -45.37 10.48 18.83
CA LEU A 748 -45.51 11.88 18.41
C LEU A 748 -46.97 12.25 18.11
N GLU A 749 -47.77 11.33 17.52
CA GLU A 749 -49.19 11.52 17.31
C GLU A 749 -49.95 11.58 18.66
N GLU A 750 -49.65 10.66 19.56
CA GLU A 750 -50.23 10.65 20.94
C GLU A 750 -49.94 11.99 21.68
N CYS A 751 -48.75 12.57 21.56
CA CYS A 751 -48.42 13.88 22.14
C CYS A 751 -49.23 15.03 21.49
N LYS A 752 -49.51 14.97 20.21
CA LYS A 752 -50.34 15.98 19.51
C LYS A 752 -51.82 15.95 19.97
N ASP A 753 -52.36 14.73 20.12
CA ASP A 753 -53.74 14.54 20.59
C ASP A 753 -53.91 15.01 22.04
N GLN A 754 -52.94 14.75 22.93
CA GLN A 754 -52.94 15.25 24.30
C GLN A 754 -52.81 16.78 24.35
N GLY A 755 -52.02 17.39 23.50
CA GLY A 755 -51.87 18.85 23.39
C GLY A 755 -53.16 19.53 22.92
N THR A 756 -53.88 18.91 21.98
CA THR A 756 -55.17 19.42 21.51
C THR A 756 -56.27 19.24 22.59
N ALA A 757 -56.25 18.17 23.36
CA ALA A 757 -57.18 17.96 24.45
C ALA A 757 -57.00 18.97 25.61
N ARG A 758 -55.74 19.34 25.93
CA ARG A 758 -55.46 20.38 26.94
C ARG A 758 -55.71 21.81 26.46
N GLY A 759 -55.53 22.07 25.17
CA GLY A 759 -55.83 23.39 24.55
C GLY A 759 -57.31 23.68 24.36
N GLY A 760 -58.21 22.69 24.46
CA GLY A 760 -59.66 22.83 24.33
C GLY A 760 -60.38 23.24 25.59
N ILE A 761 -59.71 23.44 26.76
CA ILE A 761 -60.34 23.73 28.06
C ILE A 761 -60.23 25.24 28.47
N LEU A 762 -59.60 26.06 27.66
CA LEU A 762 -59.57 27.53 27.91
C LEU A 762 -60.19 28.29 26.71
N GLN A 763 -61.51 28.20 26.58
CA GLN A 763 -62.30 29.32 26.06
C GLN A 763 -62.84 30.07 27.30
N PRO A 764 -62.52 31.36 27.48
CA PRO A 764 -63.25 32.17 28.43
C PRO A 764 -64.62 32.44 27.83
N GLU A 765 -65.65 31.95 28.45
CA GLU A 765 -66.96 32.51 28.28
C GLU A 765 -66.97 33.92 28.90
N ASP A 766 -67.35 34.92 28.08
CA ASP A 766 -67.84 36.26 28.33
C ASP A 766 -67.23 37.14 29.43
#